data_f21e54c7a73dfd475c4f314b06166fff
#
_entry.id   f21e54c7a73dfd475c4f314b06166fff
#
_cell.length_a   1.000
_cell.length_b   1.000
_cell.length_c   1.000
_cell.angle_alpha   90.00
_cell.angle_beta   90.00
_cell.angle_gamma   90.00
#
_symmetry.space_group_name_H-M   'P 1'
#
loop_
_entity.id
_entity.type
_entity.pdbx_description
1 polymer ?
#
loop_
_entity_poly.entity_id
_entity_poly.type
_entity_poly.pdbx_seq_one_letter_code
_entity_poly.pdbx_strand_id
1 'polypeptide(L)'
;HSWEDLDTMLLATYDAIRQQDNVILCVGGGIGTPERAADYLTGRWALAYGTAAAPVDGVMVGTAAMTCLEARTNDDVKQLLVDTPGIDPHGANRGWVASGASEGGMTSGLSHLRADLYEIDNSSARASRLIQELAGDEAAMNARRDEMVAALARTAKPYFGDVEEMTYLAWATRYAELCVAPHSGRAATVADWADEGWYDRFLDLLHRVEARLSQADHGQVPTLFADHDAVIDADAALAALAGRYPSAATTLVEPADAAWFVDLCRKHPKPVPFVPVLDADILRWWGTDSLWQSQDPRYTADQVRIIPGPVAVAGITTINEPVGHLLGRFEAAAVEALQASGTPERAVAGRLGTSWLPEAHTVADATELVRTTPHVLWNGHLTVNPARVLTDDAYTVVARPDVAPDAYDLDIHLDTHWDSTPGGSAIHAVRRLVVPLRLARAWDGAAPLVDPERISETMNDLLRVTAGVGATSITGDHVETLPRVRPAVPGAVDALGRPVTQPFGTVHARFTLAETLGHDHASVTADALPTTLAAASLVPDALLGPCWPVVYAALGSVVEDGMPLIEGLLGAVHLDHTVDLRRPLAQLEAAAREGAAAGDRPRVQVDGWVAALEESSAGRVVDVRLELTDVADGSLIALMRERFAIRGRASGS
;
A
#
# COMPACT_ATOMS: atom_id res chain seq x y z
N HIS A 1 -12.89 19.08 20.64
CA HIS A 1 -14.02 19.08 21.56
C HIS A 1 -13.60 18.51 22.92
N SER A 2 -14.15 19.02 24.02
CA SER A 2 -13.78 18.59 25.38
C SER A 2 -14.06 17.11 25.68
N TRP A 3 -14.91 16.49 24.90
CA TRP A 3 -15.24 15.05 25.00
C TRP A 3 -14.24 14.13 24.28
N GLU A 4 -13.26 14.70 23.57
CA GLU A 4 -12.20 13.96 22.89
C GLU A 4 -10.86 13.96 23.69
N ASP A 5 -10.90 14.42 24.94
CA ASP A 5 -9.78 14.32 25.84
C ASP A 5 -9.41 12.85 26.09
N LEU A 6 -8.14 12.49 25.84
CA LEU A 6 -7.65 11.11 25.92
C LEU A 6 -7.92 10.48 27.29
N ASP A 7 -7.62 11.21 28.36
CA ASP A 7 -7.78 10.72 29.73
C ASP A 7 -9.26 10.43 30.05
N THR A 8 -10.15 11.32 29.64
CA THR A 8 -11.61 11.14 29.82
C THR A 8 -12.13 9.92 29.06
N MET A 9 -11.68 9.74 27.81
CA MET A 9 -12.05 8.58 27.00
C MET A 9 -11.53 7.27 27.60
N LEU A 10 -10.30 7.27 28.09
CA LEU A 10 -9.70 6.10 28.74
C LEU A 10 -10.47 5.76 30.04
N LEU A 11 -10.75 6.73 30.91
CA LEU A 11 -11.51 6.49 32.13
C LEU A 11 -12.90 5.87 31.85
N ALA A 12 -13.54 6.30 30.77
CA ALA A 12 -14.85 5.78 30.38
C ALA A 12 -14.83 4.35 29.82
N THR A 13 -13.70 3.92 29.23
CA THR A 13 -13.62 2.66 28.46
C THR A 13 -12.66 1.64 29.04
N TYR A 14 -11.77 2.05 29.95
CA TYR A 14 -10.67 1.22 30.45
C TYR A 14 -11.13 -0.13 30.99
N ASP A 15 -12.10 -0.13 31.91
CA ASP A 15 -12.57 -1.36 32.55
C ASP A 15 -13.23 -2.32 31.56
N ALA A 16 -13.98 -1.79 30.60
CA ALA A 16 -14.60 -2.60 29.55
C ALA A 16 -13.56 -3.25 28.63
N ILE A 17 -12.51 -2.52 28.27
CA ILE A 17 -11.40 -3.07 27.48
C ILE A 17 -10.64 -4.11 28.28
N ARG A 18 -10.38 -3.85 29.57
CA ARG A 18 -9.63 -4.77 30.44
C ARG A 18 -10.38 -6.05 30.82
N GLN A 19 -11.68 -6.11 30.57
CA GLN A 19 -12.47 -7.35 30.67
C GLN A 19 -12.24 -8.30 29.48
N GLN A 20 -11.57 -7.84 28.43
CA GLN A 20 -11.26 -8.65 27.26
C GLN A 20 -9.81 -9.15 27.36
N ASP A 21 -9.64 -10.45 27.55
CA ASP A 21 -8.31 -11.06 27.77
C ASP A 21 -7.37 -10.99 26.57
N ASN A 22 -7.91 -10.82 25.36
CA ASN A 22 -7.15 -10.82 24.09
C ASN A 22 -7.03 -9.44 23.44
N VAL A 23 -7.27 -8.36 24.18
CA VAL A 23 -7.18 -6.98 23.65
C VAL A 23 -6.02 -6.24 24.26
N ILE A 24 -5.14 -5.71 23.40
CA ILE A 24 -4.06 -4.79 23.77
C ILE A 24 -4.60 -3.36 23.69
N LEU A 25 -4.32 -2.57 24.72
CA LEU A 25 -4.68 -1.15 24.77
C LEU A 25 -3.45 -0.30 24.50
N CYS A 26 -3.36 0.28 23.31
CA CYS A 26 -2.37 1.28 22.95
C CYS A 26 -3.03 2.66 22.89
N VAL A 27 -2.35 3.65 23.43
CA VAL A 27 -2.82 5.03 23.43
C VAL A 27 -1.93 5.94 22.59
N GLY A 28 -2.55 6.90 21.92
CA GLY A 28 -1.88 7.91 21.12
C GLY A 28 -2.51 9.28 21.29
N GLY A 29 -1.72 10.32 21.10
CA GLY A 29 -2.16 11.70 21.29
C GLY A 29 -1.72 12.27 22.65
N GLY A 30 -1.18 13.49 22.63
CA GLY A 30 -0.71 14.19 23.84
C GLY A 30 0.56 13.60 24.48
N ILE A 31 1.23 12.64 23.85
CA ILE A 31 2.44 12.00 24.37
C ILE A 31 3.65 12.65 23.69
N GLY A 32 4.22 13.66 24.34
CA GLY A 32 5.36 14.42 23.84
C GLY A 32 6.63 14.21 24.65
N THR A 33 6.53 13.71 25.90
CA THR A 33 7.66 13.50 26.78
C THR A 33 7.80 12.06 27.24
N PRO A 34 9.03 11.60 27.56
CA PRO A 34 9.26 10.28 28.15
C PRO A 34 8.47 10.02 29.43
N GLU A 35 8.36 11.03 30.31
CA GLU A 35 7.64 10.94 31.58
C GLU A 35 6.15 10.68 31.36
N ARG A 36 5.55 11.36 30.38
CA ARG A 36 4.12 11.15 30.07
C ARG A 36 3.87 9.77 29.49
N ALA A 37 4.76 9.25 28.66
CA ALA A 37 4.69 7.87 28.18
C ALA A 37 4.75 6.88 29.36
N ALA A 38 5.70 7.10 30.29
CA ALA A 38 5.84 6.28 31.49
C ALA A 38 4.60 6.35 32.40
N ASP A 39 3.93 7.50 32.48
CA ASP A 39 2.70 7.63 33.26
C ASP A 39 1.55 6.77 32.72
N TYR A 40 1.39 6.71 31.39
CA TYR A 40 0.40 5.81 30.77
C TYR A 40 0.76 4.34 30.97
N LEU A 41 2.01 3.96 30.74
CA LEU A 41 2.45 2.57 30.85
C LEU A 41 2.38 2.03 32.29
N THR A 42 2.64 2.89 33.27
CA THR A 42 2.52 2.53 34.70
C THR A 42 1.10 2.72 35.27
N GLY A 43 0.21 3.38 34.53
CA GLY A 43 -1.13 3.73 34.98
C GLY A 43 -1.20 4.93 35.92
N ARG A 44 -0.10 5.63 36.18
CA ARG A 44 -0.06 6.80 37.10
C ARG A 44 -0.94 7.95 36.63
N TRP A 45 -1.16 8.08 35.33
CA TRP A 45 -2.05 9.08 34.73
C TRP A 45 -3.46 9.10 35.37
N ALA A 46 -3.98 7.92 35.73
CA ALA A 46 -5.33 7.77 36.28
C ALA A 46 -5.47 8.27 37.73
N LEU A 47 -4.35 8.30 38.48
CA LEU A 47 -4.34 8.74 39.88
C LEU A 47 -4.75 10.21 40.03
N ALA A 48 -4.47 11.06 39.04
CA ALA A 48 -4.90 12.46 39.03
C ALA A 48 -6.42 12.63 39.03
N TYR A 49 -7.16 11.58 38.66
CA TYR A 49 -8.63 11.55 38.63
C TYR A 49 -9.23 10.81 39.82
N GLY A 50 -8.41 10.46 40.83
CA GLY A 50 -8.87 9.77 42.02
C GLY A 50 -9.26 8.30 41.82
N THR A 51 -8.82 7.70 40.71
CA THR A 51 -9.04 6.28 40.38
C THR A 51 -7.80 5.45 40.70
N ALA A 52 -7.91 4.14 40.66
CA ALA A 52 -6.76 3.25 40.75
C ALA A 52 -5.84 3.41 39.54
N ALA A 53 -4.58 3.00 39.70
CA ALA A 53 -3.64 2.99 38.57
C ALA A 53 -4.18 2.17 37.40
N ALA A 54 -4.14 2.74 36.20
CA ALA A 54 -4.73 2.17 35.00
C ALA A 54 -3.67 2.05 33.88
N PRO A 55 -2.76 1.03 33.93
CA PRO A 55 -1.70 0.87 32.97
C PRO A 55 -2.22 0.49 31.58
N VAL A 56 -1.66 1.12 30.54
CA VAL A 56 -1.86 0.73 29.16
C VAL A 56 -0.74 -0.19 28.70
N ASP A 57 -0.94 -0.89 27.58
CA ASP A 57 0.03 -1.86 27.06
C ASP A 57 1.04 -1.23 26.10
N GLY A 58 0.70 -0.08 25.51
CA GLY A 58 1.58 0.63 24.59
C GLY A 58 1.22 2.10 24.43
N VAL A 59 2.20 2.87 23.97
CA VAL A 59 2.03 4.30 23.63
C VAL A 59 2.53 4.58 22.23
N MET A 60 1.86 5.48 21.52
CA MET A 60 2.26 5.95 20.20
C MET A 60 2.85 7.36 20.30
N VAL A 61 4.08 7.52 19.81
CA VAL A 61 4.80 8.79 19.77
C VAL A 61 4.80 9.28 18.33
N GLY A 62 4.01 10.31 18.03
CA GLY A 62 3.92 10.89 16.68
C GLY A 62 4.59 12.25 16.58
N THR A 63 4.05 13.25 17.29
CA THR A 63 4.48 14.65 17.18
C THR A 63 5.97 14.86 17.47
N ALA A 64 6.52 14.17 18.48
CA ALA A 64 7.93 14.29 18.81
C ALA A 64 8.86 13.81 17.68
N ALA A 65 8.41 12.89 16.84
CA ALA A 65 9.18 12.41 15.69
C ALA A 65 9.18 13.38 14.49
N MET A 66 8.34 14.42 14.50
CA MET A 66 8.28 15.39 13.38
C MET A 66 9.58 16.19 13.21
N THR A 67 10.40 16.30 14.25
CA THR A 67 11.66 17.03 14.24
C THR A 67 12.90 16.15 14.20
N CYS A 68 12.75 14.82 14.10
CA CYS A 68 13.90 13.91 14.05
C CYS A 68 14.72 14.08 12.75
N LEU A 69 15.94 13.55 12.77
CA LEU A 69 16.89 13.63 11.65
C LEU A 69 16.30 13.01 10.37
N GLU A 70 15.60 11.89 10.50
CA GLU A 70 15.00 11.14 9.41
C GLU A 70 13.72 11.80 8.84
N ALA A 71 13.13 12.73 9.58
CA ALA A 71 12.01 13.52 9.06
C ALA A 71 12.52 14.50 7.98
N ARG A 72 11.95 14.41 6.79
CA ARG A 72 12.37 15.23 5.64
C ARG A 72 11.93 16.69 5.71
N THR A 73 11.20 17.07 6.75
CA THR A 73 10.73 18.44 7.00
C THR A 73 11.92 19.41 7.08
N ASN A 74 11.77 20.62 6.54
CA ASN A 74 12.79 21.66 6.59
C ASN A 74 13.12 22.07 8.03
N ASP A 75 14.35 22.48 8.26
CA ASP A 75 14.86 22.81 9.59
C ASP A 75 14.14 24.00 10.25
N ASP A 76 13.68 25.00 9.48
CA ASP A 76 12.90 26.10 10.04
C ASP A 76 11.50 25.67 10.51
N VAL A 77 10.89 24.67 9.85
CA VAL A 77 9.64 24.03 10.31
C VAL A 77 9.89 23.23 11.58
N LYS A 78 11.00 22.48 11.64
CA LYS A 78 11.39 21.74 12.84
C LYS A 78 11.67 22.70 14.00
N GLN A 79 12.35 23.81 13.74
CA GLN A 79 12.64 24.82 14.75
C GLN A 79 11.36 25.50 15.26
N LEU A 80 10.38 25.80 14.38
CA LEU A 80 9.10 26.35 14.80
C LEU A 80 8.35 25.41 15.75
N LEU A 81 8.45 24.08 15.53
CA LEU A 81 7.88 23.10 16.47
C LEU A 81 8.56 23.11 17.82
N VAL A 82 9.89 23.29 17.89
CA VAL A 82 10.63 23.46 19.15
C VAL A 82 10.22 24.75 19.86
N ASP A 83 10.04 25.83 19.12
CA ASP A 83 9.70 27.16 19.67
C ASP A 83 8.22 27.27 20.08
N THR A 84 7.39 26.28 19.73
CA THR A 84 5.95 26.29 20.04
C THR A 84 5.70 25.76 21.44
N PRO A 85 5.14 26.59 22.37
CA PRO A 85 4.93 26.18 23.76
C PRO A 85 3.97 25.00 23.93
N GLY A 86 2.97 24.88 23.05
CA GLY A 86 1.90 23.88 23.16
C GLY A 86 0.90 24.21 24.27
N ILE A 87 0.00 23.29 24.54
CA ILE A 87 -1.09 23.42 25.51
C ILE A 87 -0.84 22.52 26.71
N ASP A 88 -0.98 23.07 27.92
CA ASP A 88 -0.88 22.31 29.16
C ASP A 88 -2.04 21.28 29.27
N PRO A 89 -1.78 19.98 29.35
CA PRO A 89 -2.82 18.96 29.50
C PRO A 89 -3.55 19.03 30.83
N HIS A 90 -2.98 19.68 31.85
CA HIS A 90 -3.56 19.86 33.19
C HIS A 90 -4.16 21.26 33.37
N GLY A 91 -4.04 22.11 32.36
CA GLY A 91 -4.63 23.46 32.35
C GLY A 91 -6.14 23.46 32.24
N ALA A 92 -6.74 24.65 32.29
CA ALA A 92 -8.19 24.83 32.24
C ALA A 92 -8.85 24.20 31.01
N ASN A 93 -8.15 24.14 29.89
CA ASN A 93 -8.62 23.61 28.60
C ASN A 93 -8.22 22.15 28.35
N ARG A 94 -7.51 21.49 29.26
CA ARG A 94 -7.10 20.08 29.16
C ARG A 94 -6.48 19.69 27.82
N GLY A 95 -5.61 20.53 27.28
CA GLY A 95 -4.91 20.26 26.03
C GLY A 95 -5.72 20.58 24.77
N TRP A 96 -6.80 21.31 24.87
CA TRP A 96 -7.56 21.69 23.72
C TRP A 96 -7.73 23.21 23.51
N VAL A 97 -7.88 23.62 22.29
CA VAL A 97 -8.06 25.00 21.87
C VAL A 97 -9.47 25.17 21.30
N ALA A 98 -10.19 26.19 21.75
CA ALA A 98 -11.50 26.51 21.19
C ALA A 98 -11.38 26.90 19.72
N SER A 99 -12.39 26.57 18.92
CA SER A 99 -12.43 26.92 17.50
C SER A 99 -12.22 28.41 17.28
N GLY A 100 -11.27 28.77 16.43
CA GLY A 100 -10.90 30.15 16.14
C GLY A 100 -10.05 30.87 17.19
N ALA A 101 -9.79 30.24 18.34
CA ALA A 101 -8.85 30.77 19.35
C ALA A 101 -7.40 30.34 19.03
N SER A 102 -6.45 31.06 19.65
CA SER A 102 -5.03 30.69 19.63
C SER A 102 -4.52 30.62 21.08
N GLU A 103 -3.85 29.53 21.44
CA GLU A 103 -3.27 29.32 22.77
C GLU A 103 -1.97 28.53 22.62
N GLY A 104 -0.91 28.95 23.32
CA GLY A 104 0.39 28.26 23.27
C GLY A 104 1.00 28.12 21.89
N GLY A 105 0.69 29.01 20.96
CA GLY A 105 1.11 28.94 19.56
C GLY A 105 0.30 27.97 18.69
N MET A 106 -0.78 27.40 19.26
CA MET A 106 -1.67 26.45 18.60
C MET A 106 -3.02 27.07 18.34
N THR A 107 -3.68 26.61 17.27
CA THR A 107 -5.08 26.94 16.96
C THR A 107 -5.80 25.69 16.51
N SER A 108 -7.13 25.71 16.58
CA SER A 108 -7.94 24.64 16.00
C SER A 108 -8.61 25.07 14.70
N GLY A 109 -8.74 24.14 13.79
CA GLY A 109 -9.48 24.27 12.55
C GLY A 109 -10.27 23.01 12.26
N LEU A 110 -10.97 22.97 11.13
CA LEU A 110 -11.70 21.79 10.69
C LEU A 110 -11.01 21.12 9.51
N SER A 111 -11.00 19.79 9.52
CA SER A 111 -10.67 19.00 8.34
C SER A 111 -11.80 19.10 7.31
N HIS A 112 -11.55 18.61 6.08
CA HIS A 112 -12.60 18.48 5.06
C HIS A 112 -13.73 17.51 5.48
N LEU A 113 -13.47 16.62 6.44
CA LEU A 113 -14.47 15.75 7.07
C LEU A 113 -15.16 16.38 8.29
N ARG A 114 -14.89 17.68 8.55
CA ARG A 114 -15.38 18.44 9.70
C ARG A 114 -14.93 17.90 11.06
N ALA A 115 -13.85 17.12 11.10
CA ALA A 115 -13.17 16.77 12.34
C ALA A 115 -12.24 17.90 12.78
N ASP A 116 -12.10 18.11 14.09
CA ASP A 116 -11.16 19.09 14.62
C ASP A 116 -9.71 18.72 14.25
N LEU A 117 -8.96 19.72 13.82
CA LEU A 117 -7.52 19.65 13.61
C LEU A 117 -6.85 20.73 14.44
N TYR A 118 -5.72 20.37 15.06
CA TYR A 118 -4.85 21.33 15.74
C TYR A 118 -3.67 21.63 14.85
N GLU A 119 -3.39 22.90 14.68
CA GLU A 119 -2.30 23.37 13.82
C GLU A 119 -1.53 24.52 14.47
N ILE A 120 -0.30 24.72 14.06
CA ILE A 120 0.48 25.92 14.46
C ILE A 120 -0.23 27.16 13.97
N ASP A 121 -0.38 28.20 14.82
CA ASP A 121 -0.98 29.47 14.44
C ASP A 121 -0.03 30.33 13.60
N ASN A 122 0.00 30.04 12.31
CA ASN A 122 0.84 30.72 11.31
C ASN A 122 -0.03 31.28 10.16
N SER A 123 0.60 31.76 9.09
CA SER A 123 -0.12 32.28 7.93
C SER A 123 -1.01 31.24 7.26
N SER A 124 -0.58 29.96 7.23
CA SER A 124 -1.39 28.86 6.69
C SER A 124 -2.64 28.62 7.54
N ALA A 125 -2.52 28.58 8.86
CA ALA A 125 -3.66 28.43 9.76
C ALA A 125 -4.65 29.61 9.64
N ARG A 126 -4.15 30.83 9.49
CA ARG A 126 -5.01 32.02 9.26
C ARG A 126 -5.77 31.93 7.95
N ALA A 127 -5.12 31.49 6.87
CA ALA A 127 -5.79 31.22 5.59
C ALA A 127 -6.85 30.12 5.73
N SER A 128 -6.55 29.06 6.46
CA SER A 128 -7.50 27.96 6.76
C SER A 128 -8.78 28.48 7.45
N ARG A 129 -8.66 29.36 8.42
CA ARG A 129 -9.83 29.96 9.08
C ARG A 129 -10.68 30.81 8.14
N LEU A 130 -10.04 31.64 7.29
CA LEU A 130 -10.74 32.42 6.28
C LEU A 130 -11.47 31.53 5.27
N ILE A 131 -10.83 30.45 4.83
CA ILE A 131 -11.45 29.47 3.93
C ILE A 131 -12.66 28.82 4.60
N GLN A 132 -12.56 28.41 5.87
CA GLN A 132 -13.68 27.80 6.59
C GLN A 132 -14.85 28.77 6.79
N GLU A 133 -14.58 30.05 6.99
CA GLU A 133 -15.59 31.09 7.10
C GLU A 133 -16.38 31.25 5.80
N LEU A 134 -15.72 31.20 4.64
CA LEU A 134 -16.31 31.50 3.34
C LEU A 134 -16.75 30.24 2.54
N ALA A 135 -16.33 29.06 2.96
CA ALA A 135 -16.64 27.83 2.24
C ALA A 135 -18.15 27.54 2.20
N GLY A 136 -18.64 27.24 1.00
CA GLY A 136 -20.07 26.97 0.75
C GLY A 136 -20.90 28.21 0.47
N ASP A 137 -20.34 29.43 0.58
CA ASP A 137 -20.99 30.68 0.19
C ASP A 137 -20.19 31.34 -0.95
N GLU A 138 -20.58 31.04 -2.18
CA GLU A 138 -19.93 31.54 -3.38
C GLU A 138 -20.04 33.08 -3.51
N ALA A 139 -21.13 33.67 -3.05
CA ALA A 139 -21.34 35.11 -3.09
C ALA A 139 -20.40 35.83 -2.10
N ALA A 140 -20.27 35.31 -0.87
CA ALA A 140 -19.35 35.85 0.10
C ALA A 140 -17.88 35.68 -0.35
N MET A 141 -17.54 34.53 -0.96
CA MET A 141 -16.21 34.29 -1.49
C MET A 141 -15.86 35.27 -2.62
N ASN A 142 -16.77 35.49 -3.56
CA ASN A 142 -16.57 36.44 -4.64
C ASN A 142 -16.44 37.89 -4.12
N ALA A 143 -17.22 38.25 -3.09
CA ALA A 143 -17.12 39.57 -2.47
C ALA A 143 -15.79 39.81 -1.74
N ARG A 144 -15.12 38.76 -1.27
CA ARG A 144 -13.84 38.82 -0.56
C ARG A 144 -12.70 38.13 -1.34
N ARG A 145 -12.83 38.04 -2.67
CA ARG A 145 -11.88 37.35 -3.55
C ARG A 145 -10.43 37.84 -3.34
N ASP A 146 -10.23 39.17 -3.35
CA ASP A 146 -8.87 39.72 -3.20
C ASP A 146 -8.24 39.39 -1.86
N GLU A 147 -9.04 39.37 -0.79
CA GLU A 147 -8.59 38.97 0.53
C GLU A 147 -8.21 37.48 0.54
N MET A 148 -9.00 36.61 -0.08
CA MET A 148 -8.71 35.19 -0.22
C MET A 148 -7.43 34.94 -1.01
N VAL A 149 -7.28 35.61 -2.17
CA VAL A 149 -6.06 35.51 -2.99
C VAL A 149 -4.83 35.96 -2.19
N ALA A 150 -4.94 37.09 -1.47
CA ALA A 150 -3.84 37.61 -0.65
C ALA A 150 -3.51 36.66 0.54
N ALA A 151 -4.50 36.01 1.15
CA ALA A 151 -4.29 35.04 2.21
C ALA A 151 -3.58 33.79 1.66
N LEU A 152 -4.05 33.24 0.54
CA LEU A 152 -3.44 32.06 -0.09
C LEU A 152 -2.02 32.35 -0.58
N ALA A 153 -1.73 33.55 -1.08
CA ALA A 153 -0.38 33.93 -1.51
C ALA A 153 0.68 33.91 -0.37
N ARG A 154 0.23 33.93 0.90
CA ARG A 154 1.11 33.80 2.08
C ARG A 154 1.31 32.37 2.54
N THR A 155 0.81 31.41 1.78
CA THR A 155 0.89 29.99 2.12
C THR A 155 1.68 29.22 1.07
N ALA A 156 2.09 28.04 1.39
CA ALA A 156 2.69 27.10 0.45
C ALA A 156 1.67 26.51 -0.54
N LYS A 157 0.41 26.91 -0.46
CA LYS A 157 -0.67 26.46 -1.32
C LYS A 157 -1.40 27.67 -1.96
N PRO A 158 -0.72 28.41 -2.85
CA PRO A 158 -1.25 29.63 -3.40
C PRO A 158 -2.42 29.38 -4.35
N TYR A 159 -3.17 30.43 -4.62
CA TYR A 159 -4.11 30.41 -5.74
C TYR A 159 -3.34 30.27 -7.06
N PHE A 160 -3.80 29.37 -7.92
CA PHE A 160 -3.16 29.11 -9.21
C PHE A 160 -3.17 30.37 -10.11
N GLY A 161 -4.28 31.07 -10.13
CA GLY A 161 -4.56 32.19 -10.96
C GLY A 161 -5.76 31.97 -11.89
N ASP A 162 -6.20 33.02 -12.56
CA ASP A 162 -7.29 32.98 -13.54
C ASP A 162 -6.75 32.41 -14.86
N VAL A 163 -6.92 31.12 -15.08
CA VAL A 163 -6.31 30.37 -16.20
C VAL A 163 -6.71 30.97 -17.56
N GLU A 164 -7.93 31.49 -17.70
CA GLU A 164 -8.41 32.12 -18.93
C GLU A 164 -7.69 33.44 -19.26
N GLU A 165 -7.03 34.06 -18.28
CA GLU A 165 -6.22 35.26 -18.46
C GLU A 165 -4.74 34.94 -18.75
N MET A 166 -4.36 33.64 -18.69
CA MET A 166 -3.00 33.20 -18.97
C MET A 166 -2.82 32.83 -20.44
N THR A 167 -1.59 32.95 -20.92
CA THR A 167 -1.21 32.28 -22.17
C THR A 167 -0.96 30.79 -21.92
N TYR A 168 -1.01 29.97 -22.96
CA TYR A 168 -0.74 28.52 -22.81
C TYR A 168 0.65 28.25 -22.22
N LEU A 169 1.67 29.02 -22.59
CA LEU A 169 3.00 28.89 -21.99
C LEU A 169 3.00 29.32 -20.52
N ALA A 170 2.37 30.44 -20.19
CA ALA A 170 2.27 30.92 -18.81
C ALA A 170 1.52 29.91 -17.92
N TRP A 171 0.47 29.30 -18.44
CA TRP A 171 -0.29 28.26 -17.75
C TRP A 171 0.58 27.01 -17.43
N ALA A 172 1.28 26.47 -18.45
CA ALA A 172 2.17 25.32 -18.25
C ALA A 172 3.36 25.66 -17.33
N THR A 173 3.94 26.87 -17.46
CA THR A 173 5.01 27.36 -16.57
C THR A 173 4.52 27.45 -15.12
N ARG A 174 3.33 28.02 -14.91
CA ARG A 174 2.75 28.15 -13.57
C ARG A 174 2.50 26.79 -12.92
N TYR A 175 2.08 25.81 -13.72
CA TYR A 175 1.91 24.44 -13.23
C TYR A 175 3.24 23.87 -12.74
N ALA A 176 4.29 23.95 -13.55
CA ALA A 176 5.61 23.46 -13.18
C ALA A 176 6.17 24.17 -11.93
N GLU A 177 6.06 25.50 -11.87
CA GLU A 177 6.48 26.30 -10.70
C GLU A 177 5.85 25.82 -9.38
N LEU A 178 4.61 25.36 -9.41
CA LEU A 178 3.88 24.96 -8.21
C LEU A 178 4.04 23.47 -7.88
N CYS A 179 4.37 22.63 -8.86
CA CYS A 179 4.44 21.18 -8.70
C CYS A 179 5.86 20.61 -8.62
N VAL A 180 6.89 21.40 -8.98
CA VAL A 180 8.29 20.92 -9.03
C VAL A 180 9.16 21.68 -8.04
N ALA A 181 9.87 20.92 -7.19
CA ALA A 181 10.88 21.49 -6.31
C ALA A 181 12.19 21.76 -7.07
N PRO A 182 12.98 22.79 -6.69
CA PRO A 182 14.27 23.05 -7.30
C PRO A 182 15.24 21.89 -7.16
N HIS A 183 15.88 21.47 -8.25
CA HIS A 183 16.83 20.36 -8.25
C HIS A 183 18.31 20.76 -8.30
N SER A 184 18.63 22.04 -8.08
CA SER A 184 19.96 22.58 -7.77
C SER A 184 21.13 22.00 -8.63
N GLY A 185 20.99 21.97 -9.94
CA GLY A 185 22.08 21.59 -10.89
C GLY A 185 22.36 20.08 -11.03
N ARG A 186 21.60 19.23 -10.35
CA ARG A 186 21.52 17.78 -10.66
C ARG A 186 20.48 17.53 -11.76
N ALA A 187 20.48 16.32 -12.32
CA ALA A 187 19.40 15.91 -13.22
C ALA A 187 18.04 15.91 -12.49
N ALA A 188 16.99 16.36 -13.17
CA ALA A 188 15.63 16.26 -12.68
C ALA A 188 15.19 14.80 -12.51
N THR A 189 14.39 14.53 -11.50
CA THR A 189 13.85 13.20 -11.18
C THR A 189 12.38 13.30 -10.79
N VAL A 190 11.66 12.20 -10.80
CA VAL A 190 10.27 12.14 -10.32
C VAL A 190 10.14 12.61 -8.86
N ALA A 191 11.17 12.40 -8.04
CA ALA A 191 11.18 12.85 -6.65
C ALA A 191 11.18 14.39 -6.47
N ASP A 192 11.42 15.15 -7.54
CA ASP A 192 11.31 16.62 -7.50
C ASP A 192 9.86 17.09 -7.68
N TRP A 193 8.97 16.21 -8.10
CA TRP A 193 7.56 16.50 -8.27
C TRP A 193 6.78 16.33 -6.97
N ALA A 194 5.70 17.05 -6.83
CA ALA A 194 4.84 17.00 -5.63
C ALA A 194 4.32 15.60 -5.34
N ASP A 195 3.95 14.86 -6.36
CA ASP A 195 3.86 13.40 -6.41
C ASP A 195 3.79 12.95 -7.88
N GLU A 196 3.80 11.64 -8.07
CA GLU A 196 3.77 11.02 -9.40
C GLU A 196 2.52 11.39 -10.21
N GLY A 197 1.37 11.51 -9.54
CA GLY A 197 0.14 11.94 -10.20
C GLY A 197 0.18 13.40 -10.72
N TRP A 198 1.00 14.29 -10.14
CA TRP A 198 1.20 15.65 -10.67
C TRP A 198 2.15 15.67 -11.85
N TYR A 199 3.10 14.79 -11.87
CA TYR A 199 3.99 14.53 -13.00
C TYR A 199 3.18 14.02 -14.22
N ASP A 200 2.32 13.01 -14.03
CA ASP A 200 1.44 12.49 -15.09
C ASP A 200 0.52 13.56 -15.68
N ARG A 201 -0.06 14.39 -14.82
CA ARG A 201 -0.93 15.47 -15.26
C ARG A 201 -0.21 16.58 -16.02
N PHE A 202 1.08 16.75 -15.77
CA PHE A 202 1.86 17.69 -16.56
C PHE A 202 1.99 17.22 -18.01
N LEU A 203 2.20 15.94 -18.23
CA LEU A 203 2.17 15.33 -19.55
C LEU A 203 0.81 15.53 -20.22
N ASP A 204 -0.30 15.24 -19.51
CA ASP A 204 -1.66 15.48 -20.01
C ASP A 204 -1.90 16.95 -20.38
N LEU A 205 -1.40 17.88 -19.54
CA LEU A 205 -1.50 19.32 -19.78
C LEU A 205 -0.74 19.72 -21.05
N LEU A 206 0.50 19.26 -21.20
CA LEU A 206 1.32 19.57 -22.38
C LEU A 206 0.71 18.98 -23.66
N HIS A 207 0.18 17.77 -23.63
CA HIS A 207 -0.57 17.20 -24.74
C HIS A 207 -1.80 18.05 -25.12
N ARG A 208 -2.50 18.57 -24.10
CA ARG A 208 -3.65 19.46 -24.33
C ARG A 208 -3.23 20.77 -25.00
N VAL A 209 -2.13 21.36 -24.54
CA VAL A 209 -1.55 22.59 -25.13
C VAL A 209 -1.12 22.33 -26.57
N GLU A 210 -0.40 21.23 -26.85
CA GLU A 210 0.00 20.87 -28.21
C GLU A 210 -1.20 20.69 -29.13
N ALA A 211 -2.25 19.99 -28.67
CA ALA A 211 -3.46 19.78 -29.46
C ALA A 211 -4.14 21.10 -29.86
N ARG A 212 -4.09 22.13 -29.03
CA ARG A 212 -4.63 23.46 -29.34
C ARG A 212 -3.75 24.23 -30.32
N LEU A 213 -2.46 24.22 -30.10
CA LEU A 213 -1.53 25.02 -30.89
C LEU A 213 -1.24 24.39 -32.25
N SER A 214 -1.23 23.06 -32.37
CA SER A 214 -1.00 22.37 -33.65
C SER A 214 -2.13 22.53 -34.65
N GLN A 215 -3.37 22.79 -34.22
CA GLN A 215 -4.50 23.08 -35.11
C GLN A 215 -4.33 24.36 -35.87
N ALA A 216 -3.58 25.34 -35.32
CA ALA A 216 -3.29 26.60 -35.94
C ALA A 216 -2.18 26.51 -37.01
N ASP A 217 -1.32 25.48 -36.95
CA ASP A 217 -0.08 25.38 -37.73
C ASP A 217 -0.06 24.27 -38.81
N HIS A 218 -1.22 23.76 -39.25
CA HIS A 218 -1.36 22.82 -40.36
C HIS A 218 -0.79 21.40 -40.23
N GLY A 219 -1.61 20.48 -39.79
CA GLY A 219 -1.40 19.03 -39.97
C GLY A 219 -1.07 18.28 -38.69
N GLN A 220 -1.21 16.94 -38.72
CA GLN A 220 -0.81 16.05 -37.61
C GLN A 220 0.71 16.12 -37.42
N VAL A 221 1.13 16.82 -36.38
CA VAL A 221 2.52 16.88 -35.95
C VAL A 221 2.71 15.84 -34.84
N PRO A 222 3.78 15.02 -34.90
CA PRO A 222 4.12 14.15 -33.77
C PRO A 222 4.28 14.97 -32.49
N THR A 223 3.76 14.46 -31.39
CA THR A 223 3.94 15.10 -30.06
C THR A 223 5.42 15.26 -29.73
N LEU A 224 5.77 16.36 -29.05
CA LEU A 224 7.10 16.54 -28.44
C LEU A 224 7.29 15.64 -27.21
N PHE A 225 6.18 15.24 -26.58
CA PHE A 225 6.15 14.56 -25.30
C PHE A 225 5.56 13.17 -25.49
N ALA A 226 6.37 12.23 -25.99
CA ALA A 226 5.92 10.89 -26.34
C ALA A 226 5.59 10.04 -25.10
N ASP A 227 6.25 10.32 -24.00
CA ASP A 227 6.15 9.59 -22.75
C ASP A 227 6.52 10.48 -21.54
N HIS A 228 6.47 9.91 -20.35
CA HIS A 228 6.79 10.59 -19.10
C HIS A 228 8.26 11.05 -19.02
N ASP A 229 9.20 10.35 -19.64
CA ASP A 229 10.62 10.72 -19.61
C ASP A 229 10.85 12.07 -20.30
N ALA A 230 10.02 12.42 -21.30
CA ALA A 230 10.09 13.68 -22.02
C ALA A 230 9.73 14.91 -21.17
N VAL A 231 9.07 14.72 -20.02
CA VAL A 231 8.58 15.79 -19.17
C VAL A 231 9.17 15.78 -17.75
N ILE A 232 10.07 14.86 -17.45
CA ILE A 232 10.71 14.74 -16.13
C ILE A 232 11.45 16.03 -15.75
N ASP A 233 12.12 16.66 -16.72
CA ASP A 233 12.68 17.99 -16.61
C ASP A 233 11.67 19.01 -17.15
N ALA A 234 10.91 19.62 -16.24
CA ALA A 234 9.86 20.56 -16.60
C ALA A 234 10.40 21.78 -17.35
N ASP A 235 11.59 22.27 -17.01
CA ASP A 235 12.20 23.42 -17.65
C ASP A 235 12.58 23.08 -19.09
N ALA A 236 13.16 21.91 -19.32
CA ALA A 236 13.48 21.43 -20.67
C ALA A 236 12.21 21.21 -21.51
N ALA A 237 11.15 20.65 -20.92
CA ALA A 237 9.86 20.45 -21.58
C ALA A 237 9.21 21.80 -21.97
N LEU A 238 9.21 22.78 -21.09
CA LEU A 238 8.69 24.12 -21.36
C LEU A 238 9.50 24.86 -22.44
N ALA A 239 10.82 24.71 -22.42
CA ALA A 239 11.68 25.27 -23.46
C ALA A 239 11.41 24.62 -24.83
N ALA A 240 11.22 23.31 -24.88
CA ALA A 240 10.83 22.58 -26.09
C ALA A 240 9.47 23.03 -26.62
N LEU A 241 8.46 23.18 -25.72
CA LEU A 241 7.14 23.69 -26.06
C LEU A 241 7.22 25.11 -26.69
N ALA A 242 7.93 26.02 -26.01
CA ALA A 242 8.08 27.39 -26.48
C ALA A 242 8.84 27.47 -27.82
N GLY A 243 9.85 26.62 -27.99
CA GLY A 243 10.62 26.54 -29.23
C GLY A 243 9.81 26.01 -30.42
N ARG A 244 8.97 25.01 -30.18
CA ARG A 244 8.13 24.41 -31.25
C ARG A 244 6.90 25.23 -31.56
N TYR A 245 6.29 25.85 -30.55
CA TYR A 245 5.06 26.63 -30.65
C TYR A 245 5.25 28.04 -30.07
N PRO A 246 5.87 28.97 -30.82
CA PRO A 246 6.07 30.36 -30.35
C PRO A 246 4.75 31.06 -29.99
N SER A 247 3.65 30.67 -30.63
CA SER A 247 2.30 31.20 -30.32
C SER A 247 1.83 30.85 -28.88
N ALA A 248 2.41 29.84 -28.23
CA ALA A 248 2.12 29.53 -26.84
C ALA A 248 2.31 30.71 -25.88
N ALA A 249 3.24 31.62 -26.20
CA ALA A 249 3.54 32.79 -25.40
C ALA A 249 2.53 33.96 -25.57
N THR A 250 1.65 33.88 -26.57
CA THR A 250 0.71 34.97 -26.91
C THR A 250 -0.75 34.54 -26.99
N THR A 251 -1.01 33.25 -27.18
CA THR A 251 -2.38 32.72 -27.27
C THR A 251 -2.91 32.46 -25.85
N LEU A 252 -4.03 33.10 -25.53
CA LEU A 252 -4.72 32.88 -24.25
C LEU A 252 -5.35 31.49 -24.19
N VAL A 253 -5.43 30.96 -23.00
CA VAL A 253 -6.09 29.68 -22.72
C VAL A 253 -7.58 29.80 -22.99
N GLU A 254 -8.13 28.88 -23.76
CA GLU A 254 -9.55 28.85 -24.02
C GLU A 254 -10.36 28.44 -22.79
N PRO A 255 -11.59 28.99 -22.59
CA PRO A 255 -12.44 28.62 -21.44
C PRO A 255 -12.68 27.13 -21.29
N ALA A 256 -12.78 26.38 -22.39
CA ALA A 256 -12.93 24.93 -22.36
C ALA A 256 -11.69 24.20 -21.80
N ASP A 257 -10.49 24.78 -21.98
CA ASP A 257 -9.25 24.21 -21.44
C ASP A 257 -9.05 24.59 -19.98
N ALA A 258 -9.50 25.77 -19.56
CA ALA A 258 -9.54 26.16 -18.16
C ALA A 258 -10.51 25.26 -17.36
N ALA A 259 -11.69 24.99 -17.88
CA ALA A 259 -12.64 24.05 -17.26
C ALA A 259 -12.06 22.63 -17.18
N TRP A 260 -11.45 22.15 -18.26
CA TRP A 260 -10.77 20.84 -18.28
C TRP A 260 -9.64 20.76 -17.25
N PHE A 261 -8.91 21.84 -17.01
CA PHE A 261 -7.85 21.87 -16.01
C PHE A 261 -8.38 21.67 -14.59
N VAL A 262 -9.50 22.27 -14.24
CA VAL A 262 -10.14 22.05 -12.94
C VAL A 262 -10.55 20.58 -12.79
N ASP A 263 -11.09 19.98 -13.86
CA ASP A 263 -11.43 18.54 -13.84
C ASP A 263 -10.20 17.64 -13.75
N LEU A 264 -9.09 18.02 -14.42
CA LEU A 264 -7.81 17.34 -14.29
C LEU A 264 -7.32 17.36 -12.83
N CYS A 265 -7.44 18.50 -12.14
CA CYS A 265 -7.10 18.61 -10.73
C CYS A 265 -8.00 17.73 -9.82
N ARG A 266 -9.23 17.44 -10.24
CA ARG A 266 -10.18 16.59 -9.49
C ARG A 266 -9.94 15.09 -9.63
N LYS A 267 -9.25 14.64 -10.67
CA LYS A 267 -9.07 13.20 -10.97
C LYS A 267 -8.30 12.42 -9.91
N HIS A 268 -7.53 13.10 -9.07
CA HIS A 268 -6.69 12.44 -8.09
C HIS A 268 -7.27 12.57 -6.67
N PRO A 269 -7.20 11.52 -5.84
CA PRO A 269 -7.71 11.55 -4.47
C PRO A 269 -6.89 12.47 -3.54
N LYS A 270 -5.63 12.77 -3.88
CA LYS A 270 -4.78 13.65 -3.08
C LYS A 270 -5.06 15.13 -3.35
N PRO A 271 -4.89 15.98 -2.32
CA PRO A 271 -5.02 17.42 -2.49
C PRO A 271 -4.01 17.96 -3.49
N VAL A 272 -4.41 18.98 -4.24
CA VAL A 272 -3.54 19.69 -5.15
C VAL A 272 -2.52 20.56 -4.40
N PRO A 273 -1.30 20.78 -4.93
CA PRO A 273 -0.29 21.65 -4.31
C PRO A 273 -0.61 23.16 -4.45
N PHE A 274 -1.76 23.51 -4.96
CA PHE A 274 -2.29 24.86 -5.14
C PHE A 274 -3.82 24.87 -5.06
N VAL A 275 -4.45 26.02 -5.04
CA VAL A 275 -5.91 26.16 -5.17
C VAL A 275 -6.21 26.49 -6.64
N PRO A 276 -6.78 25.56 -7.44
CA PRO A 276 -6.97 25.75 -8.88
C PRO A 276 -8.09 26.73 -9.22
N VAL A 277 -9.11 26.84 -8.37
CA VAL A 277 -10.28 27.70 -8.54
C VAL A 277 -10.82 28.12 -7.18
N LEU A 278 -11.34 29.34 -7.12
CA LEU A 278 -12.06 29.84 -5.93
C LEU A 278 -13.55 29.59 -6.12
N ASP A 279 -14.02 28.46 -5.64
CA ASP A 279 -15.41 28.01 -5.75
C ASP A 279 -15.95 27.43 -4.42
N ALA A 280 -17.18 26.95 -4.43
CA ALA A 280 -17.80 26.35 -3.25
C ALA A 280 -17.03 25.11 -2.72
N ASP A 281 -16.22 24.47 -3.55
CA ASP A 281 -15.40 23.30 -3.20
C ASP A 281 -14.02 23.66 -2.61
N ILE A 282 -13.78 24.92 -2.24
CA ILE A 282 -12.45 25.41 -1.79
C ILE A 282 -11.86 24.56 -0.65
N LEU A 283 -12.69 24.00 0.24
CA LEU A 283 -12.23 23.09 1.30
C LEU A 283 -11.58 21.83 0.74
N ARG A 284 -12.05 21.32 -0.38
CA ARG A 284 -11.44 20.19 -1.09
C ARG A 284 -10.05 20.55 -1.60
N TRP A 285 -9.94 21.73 -2.20
CA TRP A 285 -8.67 22.22 -2.74
C TRP A 285 -7.67 22.54 -1.63
N TRP A 286 -8.13 23.11 -0.56
CA TRP A 286 -7.32 23.44 0.61
C TRP A 286 -6.92 22.21 1.42
N GLY A 287 -7.72 21.16 1.36
CA GLY A 287 -7.54 19.94 2.15
C GLY A 287 -6.09 19.43 2.18
N THR A 288 -5.59 19.31 3.14
CA THR A 288 -4.78 18.72 4.17
C THR A 288 -3.39 18.21 3.90
N ASP A 289 -2.87 18.00 2.73
CA ASP A 289 -1.53 17.45 2.56
C ASP A 289 -0.51 18.54 2.21
N SER A 290 0.26 18.97 3.22
CA SER A 290 1.37 19.93 3.05
C SER A 290 2.74 19.26 3.25
N LEU A 291 2.81 17.92 3.30
CA LEU A 291 4.05 17.21 3.58
C LEU A 291 5.12 17.53 2.54
N TRP A 292 4.75 17.57 1.27
CA TRP A 292 5.69 17.93 0.21
C TRP A 292 6.21 19.37 0.37
N GLN A 293 5.31 20.33 0.57
CA GLN A 293 5.69 21.73 0.74
C GLN A 293 6.54 21.95 2.01
N SER A 294 6.32 21.16 3.07
CA SER A 294 7.14 21.25 4.27
C SER A 294 8.59 20.77 4.08
N GLN A 295 8.84 20.07 2.98
CA GLN A 295 10.18 19.61 2.58
C GLN A 295 10.82 20.52 1.55
N ASP A 296 10.05 21.39 0.90
CA ASP A 296 10.51 22.25 -0.17
C ASP A 296 11.15 23.52 0.41
N PRO A 297 12.46 23.77 0.15
CA PRO A 297 13.18 24.92 0.69
C PRO A 297 12.65 26.29 0.23
N ARG A 298 11.76 26.34 -0.75
CA ARG A 298 11.10 27.60 -1.18
C ARG A 298 10.11 28.13 -0.15
N TYR A 299 9.62 27.27 0.75
CA TYR A 299 8.59 27.65 1.71
C TYR A 299 9.14 27.74 3.13
N THR A 300 8.77 28.81 3.83
CA THR A 300 9.09 29.00 5.24
C THR A 300 8.08 28.32 6.16
N ALA A 301 8.43 28.14 7.40
CA ALA A 301 7.54 27.55 8.41
C ALA A 301 6.22 28.34 8.57
N ASP A 302 6.22 29.67 8.34
CA ASP A 302 4.99 30.49 8.39
C ASP A 302 4.02 30.17 7.24
N GLN A 303 4.53 29.69 6.11
CA GLN A 303 3.74 29.39 4.92
C GLN A 303 3.15 27.99 4.90
N VAL A 304 3.77 27.06 5.63
CA VAL A 304 3.43 25.64 5.58
C VAL A 304 2.40 25.28 6.65
N ARG A 305 1.44 24.46 6.30
CA ARG A 305 0.50 23.89 7.26
C ARG A 305 1.21 22.85 8.13
N ILE A 306 1.19 23.04 9.44
CA ILE A 306 1.88 22.18 10.42
C ILE A 306 0.85 21.71 11.44
N ILE A 307 0.65 20.40 11.55
CA ILE A 307 -0.42 19.78 12.35
C ILE A 307 0.20 18.89 13.44
N PRO A 308 0.77 19.47 14.51
CA PRO A 308 1.26 18.69 15.65
C PRO A 308 0.15 18.43 16.66
N GLY A 309 0.36 17.47 17.55
CA GLY A 309 -0.49 17.34 18.72
C GLY A 309 -0.28 18.53 19.68
N PRO A 310 -1.35 19.22 20.10
CA PRO A 310 -1.24 20.48 20.84
C PRO A 310 -0.59 20.33 22.22
N VAL A 311 -0.68 19.16 22.85
CA VAL A 311 0.00 18.82 24.10
C VAL A 311 1.40 18.27 23.82
N ALA A 312 1.53 17.40 22.81
CA ALA A 312 2.78 16.70 22.55
C ALA A 312 3.89 17.63 22.03
N VAL A 313 3.53 18.73 21.37
CA VAL A 313 4.50 19.70 20.83
C VAL A 313 5.38 20.31 21.94
N ALA A 314 4.84 20.52 23.13
CA ALA A 314 5.60 21.02 24.28
C ALA A 314 6.78 20.10 24.70
N GLY A 315 6.76 18.84 24.32
CA GLY A 315 7.83 17.87 24.57
C GLY A 315 8.96 17.91 23.55
N ILE A 316 8.84 18.70 22.47
CA ILE A 316 9.88 18.82 21.45
C ILE A 316 10.90 19.88 21.89
N THR A 317 12.15 19.46 22.08
CA THR A 317 13.21 20.33 22.62
C THR A 317 14.40 20.52 21.68
N THR A 318 14.52 19.67 20.67
CA THR A 318 15.65 19.65 19.73
C THR A 318 15.21 19.29 18.34
N ILE A 319 15.96 19.75 17.34
CA ILE A 319 15.80 19.33 15.95
C ILE A 319 16.89 18.33 15.56
N ASN A 320 16.61 17.50 14.57
CA ASN A 320 17.57 16.59 13.94
C ASN A 320 18.25 15.59 14.91
N GLU A 321 17.57 15.25 16.01
CA GLU A 321 17.95 14.10 16.82
C GLU A 321 17.61 12.82 16.02
N PRO A 322 18.52 11.81 15.93
CA PRO A 322 18.18 10.52 15.34
C PRO A 322 16.96 9.89 16.02
N VAL A 323 16.01 9.38 15.23
CA VAL A 323 14.76 8.81 15.76
C VAL A 323 15.02 7.67 16.76
N GLY A 324 16.08 6.88 16.56
CA GLY A 324 16.48 5.84 17.51
C GLY A 324 16.88 6.40 18.88
N HIS A 325 17.52 7.57 18.95
CA HIS A 325 17.83 8.24 20.22
C HIS A 325 16.57 8.82 20.87
N LEU A 326 15.71 9.45 20.06
CA LEU A 326 14.43 9.95 20.53
C LEU A 326 13.62 8.84 21.20
N LEU A 327 13.36 7.75 20.49
CA LEU A 327 12.56 6.62 21.00
C LEU A 327 13.26 5.91 22.16
N GLY A 328 14.58 5.81 22.14
CA GLY A 328 15.37 5.24 23.25
C GLY A 328 15.18 5.98 24.56
N ARG A 329 14.97 7.31 24.53
CA ARG A 329 14.64 8.09 25.76
C ARG A 329 13.27 7.73 26.31
N PHE A 330 12.29 7.53 25.44
CA PHE A 330 10.94 7.10 25.83
C PHE A 330 10.95 5.68 26.39
N GLU A 331 11.69 4.78 25.76
CA GLU A 331 11.86 3.40 26.23
C GLU A 331 12.56 3.36 27.60
N ALA A 332 13.68 4.08 27.76
CA ALA A 332 14.43 4.10 29.01
C ALA A 332 13.58 4.61 30.19
N ALA A 333 12.84 5.70 29.99
CA ALA A 333 11.95 6.24 31.03
C ALA A 333 10.79 5.28 31.35
N ALA A 334 10.24 4.61 30.36
CA ALA A 334 9.20 3.60 30.55
C ALA A 334 9.73 2.42 31.36
N VAL A 335 10.89 1.87 31.02
CA VAL A 335 11.54 0.77 31.73
C VAL A 335 11.84 1.13 33.16
N GLU A 336 12.47 2.29 33.40
CA GLU A 336 12.76 2.78 34.76
C GLU A 336 11.48 2.93 35.60
N ALA A 337 10.44 3.54 35.05
CA ALA A 337 9.18 3.74 35.76
C ALA A 337 8.45 2.41 36.06
N LEU A 338 8.46 1.46 35.12
CA LEU A 338 7.86 0.13 35.32
C LEU A 338 8.62 -0.67 36.40
N GLN A 339 9.95 -0.62 36.38
CA GLN A 339 10.78 -1.27 37.42
C GLN A 339 10.54 -0.64 38.80
N ALA A 340 10.47 0.70 38.89
CA ALA A 340 10.22 1.41 40.12
C ALA A 340 8.80 1.19 40.68
N SER A 341 7.81 1.00 39.81
CA SER A 341 6.42 0.81 40.22
C SER A 341 6.13 -0.58 40.79
N GLY A 342 7.04 -1.54 40.62
CA GLY A 342 6.79 -2.93 40.96
C GLY A 342 5.61 -3.52 40.16
N THR A 343 5.24 -2.90 39.04
CA THR A 343 4.17 -3.37 38.17
C THR A 343 4.51 -4.79 37.72
N PRO A 344 3.70 -5.79 38.05
CA PRO A 344 4.07 -7.16 37.71
C PRO A 344 4.17 -7.30 36.20
N GLU A 345 5.13 -8.08 35.74
CA GLU A 345 5.33 -8.55 34.34
C GLU A 345 4.03 -9.03 33.65
N ARG A 346 2.96 -9.06 34.38
CA ARG A 346 1.68 -9.68 34.12
C ARG A 346 0.78 -8.98 33.10
N ALA A 347 1.01 -7.70 32.82
CA ALA A 347 -0.01 -6.97 32.09
C ALA A 347 -0.04 -7.32 30.61
N VAL A 348 1.10 -7.52 29.98
CA VAL A 348 1.20 -7.83 28.54
C VAL A 348 1.33 -9.33 28.31
N ALA A 349 2.21 -10.00 29.02
CA ALA A 349 2.46 -11.45 28.88
C ALA A 349 1.22 -12.30 29.15
N GLY A 350 0.39 -11.90 30.13
CA GLY A 350 -0.85 -12.62 30.45
C GLY A 350 -1.95 -12.48 29.40
N ARG A 351 -1.98 -11.37 28.64
CA ARG A 351 -3.01 -11.11 27.64
C ARG A 351 -2.71 -11.70 26.27
N LEU A 352 -1.44 -11.79 25.93
CA LEU A 352 -1.00 -12.39 24.68
C LEU A 352 -0.73 -13.89 24.80
N GLY A 353 -0.90 -14.46 26.00
CA GLY A 353 -0.83 -15.90 26.23
C GLY A 353 0.56 -16.49 26.16
N THR A 354 1.61 -15.69 26.17
CA THR A 354 2.97 -16.16 25.97
C THR A 354 3.94 -15.54 26.97
N SER A 355 4.65 -16.37 27.71
CA SER A 355 5.88 -15.97 28.39
C SER A 355 7.02 -16.02 27.38
N TRP A 356 7.66 -14.89 27.13
CA TRP A 356 8.77 -14.85 26.19
C TRP A 356 10.02 -15.41 26.75
N LEU A 357 10.73 -15.98 25.84
CA LEU A 357 11.88 -16.79 26.13
C LEU A 357 13.07 -15.94 26.58
N PRO A 358 13.77 -16.39 27.60
CA PRO A 358 15.03 -15.82 28.03
C PRO A 358 16.15 -16.08 27.01
N GLU A 359 17.26 -15.47 27.24
CA GLU A 359 18.41 -15.19 26.39
C GLU A 359 19.08 -16.33 25.59
N ALA A 360 18.71 -17.58 25.78
CA ALA A 360 19.30 -18.72 25.06
C ALA A 360 18.21 -19.66 24.55
N HIS A 361 17.90 -19.52 23.26
CA HIS A 361 16.95 -20.43 22.60
C HIS A 361 17.65 -21.71 22.17
N THR A 362 17.18 -22.85 22.66
CA THR A 362 17.51 -24.14 22.10
C THR A 362 16.52 -24.51 21.00
N VAL A 363 16.90 -25.44 20.12
CA VAL A 363 15.97 -25.94 19.09
C VAL A 363 14.70 -26.51 19.71
N ALA A 364 14.81 -27.15 20.88
CA ALA A 364 13.65 -27.66 21.59
C ALA A 364 12.70 -26.54 22.07
N ASP A 365 13.25 -25.48 22.63
CA ASP A 365 12.46 -24.33 23.08
C ASP A 365 11.77 -23.64 21.89
N ALA A 366 12.48 -23.47 20.77
CA ALA A 366 11.94 -22.93 19.55
C ALA A 366 10.81 -23.79 18.98
N THR A 367 10.96 -25.11 19.03
CA THR A 367 9.93 -26.07 18.60
C THR A 367 8.67 -25.92 19.45
N GLU A 368 8.83 -25.86 20.77
CA GLU A 368 7.69 -25.68 21.68
C GLU A 368 7.00 -24.34 21.47
N LEU A 369 7.76 -23.27 21.28
CA LEU A 369 7.21 -21.97 20.96
C LEU A 369 6.40 -21.98 19.65
N VAL A 370 6.94 -22.55 18.59
CA VAL A 370 6.24 -22.67 17.31
C VAL A 370 4.98 -23.53 17.45
N ARG A 371 5.02 -24.61 18.21
CA ARG A 371 3.85 -25.47 18.46
C ARG A 371 2.74 -24.80 19.24
N THR A 372 3.07 -23.99 20.23
CA THR A 372 2.10 -23.42 21.17
C THR A 372 1.56 -22.08 20.72
N THR A 373 2.30 -21.30 19.91
CA THR A 373 1.90 -19.98 19.46
C THR A 373 0.82 -20.08 18.37
N PRO A 374 -0.36 -19.47 18.56
CA PRO A 374 -1.45 -19.59 17.58
C PRO A 374 -1.21 -18.81 16.28
N HIS A 375 -0.33 -17.81 16.31
CA HIS A 375 -0.08 -16.91 15.19
C HIS A 375 1.40 -16.71 14.94
N VAL A 376 1.74 -16.32 13.72
CA VAL A 376 3.02 -15.74 13.32
C VAL A 376 2.80 -14.32 12.83
N LEU A 377 3.76 -13.44 13.04
CA LEU A 377 3.73 -12.09 12.54
C LEU A 377 4.36 -12.06 11.13
N TRP A 378 3.58 -11.65 10.14
CA TRP A 378 4.02 -11.53 8.75
C TRP A 378 3.65 -10.16 8.20
N ASN A 379 4.65 -9.38 7.76
CA ASN A 379 4.46 -8.01 7.23
C ASN A 379 3.56 -7.13 8.13
N GLY A 380 3.76 -7.21 9.44
CA GLY A 380 2.97 -6.45 10.41
C GLY A 380 1.57 -7.03 10.71
N HIS A 381 1.19 -8.14 10.12
CA HIS A 381 -0.09 -8.81 10.36
C HIS A 381 0.08 -10.13 11.11
N LEU A 382 -0.76 -10.36 12.12
CA LEU A 382 -0.87 -11.67 12.76
C LEU A 382 -1.60 -12.62 11.82
N THR A 383 -0.91 -13.66 11.37
CA THR A 383 -1.45 -14.74 10.53
C THR A 383 -1.49 -16.04 11.31
N VAL A 384 -2.39 -16.94 10.94
CA VAL A 384 -2.45 -18.26 11.57
C VAL A 384 -1.10 -18.96 11.41
N ASN A 385 -0.57 -19.49 12.51
CA ASN A 385 0.67 -20.26 12.50
C ASN A 385 0.47 -21.57 11.70
N PRO A 386 1.22 -21.79 10.61
CA PRO A 386 1.09 -23.01 9.82
C PRO A 386 1.26 -24.30 10.64
N ALA A 387 2.14 -24.29 11.63
CA ALA A 387 2.37 -25.44 12.50
C ALA A 387 1.13 -25.87 13.32
N ARG A 388 0.15 -24.96 13.51
CA ARG A 388 -1.08 -25.25 14.27
C ARG A 388 -2.10 -26.07 13.52
N VAL A 389 -2.00 -26.13 12.20
CA VAL A 389 -2.90 -26.92 11.34
C VAL A 389 -2.25 -28.19 10.81
N LEU A 390 -0.99 -28.42 11.15
CA LEU A 390 -0.21 -29.59 10.76
C LEU A 390 -0.07 -30.55 11.93
N THR A 391 0.15 -31.84 11.64
CA THR A 391 0.54 -32.85 12.62
C THR A 391 2.00 -32.68 13.02
N ASP A 392 2.37 -33.12 14.21
CA ASP A 392 3.72 -32.92 14.78
C ASP A 392 4.85 -33.53 13.92
N ASP A 393 4.55 -34.52 13.10
CA ASP A 393 5.49 -35.19 12.19
C ASP A 393 5.56 -34.51 10.82
N ALA A 394 4.65 -33.55 10.54
CA ALA A 394 4.60 -32.87 9.27
C ALA A 394 5.55 -31.67 9.19
N TYR A 395 6.25 -31.29 10.24
CA TYR A 395 7.22 -30.21 10.24
C TYR A 395 8.36 -30.43 11.23
N THR A 396 9.47 -29.72 10.99
CA THR A 396 10.57 -29.58 11.95
C THR A 396 10.96 -28.11 12.09
N VAL A 397 11.49 -27.75 13.28
CA VAL A 397 12.06 -26.43 13.52
C VAL A 397 13.58 -26.55 13.53
N VAL A 398 14.25 -25.85 12.64
CA VAL A 398 15.70 -25.94 12.45
C VAL A 398 16.34 -24.60 12.80
N ALA A 399 17.28 -24.60 13.75
CA ALA A 399 18.05 -23.40 14.07
C ALA A 399 18.98 -23.01 12.91
N ARG A 400 19.06 -21.69 12.64
CA ARG A 400 19.92 -21.12 11.59
C ARG A 400 20.93 -20.13 12.16
N PRO A 401 21.87 -20.61 13.00
CA PRO A 401 22.90 -19.76 13.59
C PRO A 401 23.87 -19.17 12.55
N ASP A 402 23.90 -19.74 11.36
CA ASP A 402 24.60 -19.23 10.18
C ASP A 402 23.99 -17.92 9.64
N VAL A 403 22.70 -17.69 9.92
CA VAL A 403 21.97 -16.46 9.54
C VAL A 403 21.98 -15.45 10.70
N ALA A 404 21.47 -15.86 11.85
CA ALA A 404 21.46 -15.06 13.08
C ALA A 404 21.20 -15.95 14.30
N PRO A 405 21.57 -15.53 15.51
CA PRO A 405 21.37 -16.34 16.73
C PRO A 405 19.90 -16.66 17.02
N ASP A 406 18.98 -15.82 16.55
CA ASP A 406 17.54 -15.95 16.74
C ASP A 406 16.79 -16.40 15.47
N ALA A 407 17.52 -16.81 14.44
CA ALA A 407 16.95 -17.28 13.18
C ALA A 407 16.66 -18.77 13.21
N TYR A 408 15.48 -19.14 12.75
CA TYR A 408 14.99 -20.52 12.64
C TYR A 408 14.24 -20.71 11.33
N ASP A 409 14.21 -21.93 10.86
CA ASP A 409 13.36 -22.34 9.75
C ASP A 409 12.27 -23.29 10.29
N LEU A 410 11.00 -22.97 9.98
CA LEU A 410 9.90 -23.92 10.08
C LEU A 410 9.87 -24.69 8.75
N ASP A 411 10.36 -25.91 8.79
CA ASP A 411 10.50 -26.79 7.65
C ASP A 411 9.29 -27.72 7.59
N ILE A 412 8.38 -27.46 6.67
CA ILE A 412 7.12 -28.19 6.50
C ILE A 412 7.34 -29.30 5.48
N HIS A 413 7.02 -30.54 5.91
CA HIS A 413 7.16 -31.75 5.11
C HIS A 413 5.82 -32.04 4.42
N LEU A 414 5.66 -31.60 3.21
CA LEU A 414 4.41 -31.72 2.47
C LEU A 414 4.10 -33.16 2.03
N ASP A 415 5.13 -33.99 1.88
CA ASP A 415 5.00 -35.41 1.50
C ASP A 415 4.34 -36.28 2.57
N THR A 416 4.57 -35.98 3.86
CA THR A 416 3.96 -36.76 4.95
C THR A 416 2.46 -36.56 5.09
N HIS A 417 1.94 -35.45 4.61
CA HIS A 417 0.52 -35.13 4.76
C HIS A 417 -0.35 -35.59 3.57
N TRP A 418 0.26 -35.83 2.41
CA TRP A 418 -0.48 -36.03 1.15
C TRP A 418 -0.33 -37.44 0.56
N ASP A 419 0.61 -38.23 1.06
CA ASP A 419 0.78 -39.62 0.65
C ASP A 419 -0.37 -40.58 1.12
N SER A 420 -1.21 -40.11 2.04
CA SER A 420 -2.34 -40.89 2.57
C SER A 420 -3.62 -40.75 1.75
N THR A 421 -3.65 -39.97 0.67
CA THR A 421 -4.83 -39.88 -0.20
C THR A 421 -4.91 -41.08 -1.14
N PRO A 422 -6.06 -41.80 -1.17
CA PRO A 422 -6.24 -42.90 -2.12
C PRO A 422 -6.17 -42.36 -3.55
N GLY A 423 -5.16 -42.78 -4.29
CA GLY A 423 -4.99 -42.34 -5.68
C GLY A 423 -3.67 -41.66 -5.96
N GLY A 424 -2.77 -41.57 -4.96
CA GLY A 424 -1.37 -41.13 -5.07
C GLY A 424 -1.09 -40.20 -6.21
N SER A 425 -1.68 -39.00 -6.17
CA SER A 425 -1.49 -38.09 -7.29
C SER A 425 -0.14 -37.42 -7.21
N ALA A 426 0.46 -37.23 -8.33
CA ALA A 426 1.80 -36.73 -8.57
C ALA A 426 2.03 -35.27 -8.18
N ILE A 427 1.33 -34.70 -7.20
CA ILE A 427 1.61 -33.36 -6.66
C ILE A 427 2.88 -33.36 -5.79
N HIS A 428 3.83 -34.22 -6.09
CA HIS A 428 5.04 -34.43 -5.28
C HIS A 428 6.23 -33.56 -5.69
N ALA A 429 6.00 -32.45 -6.33
CA ALA A 429 7.09 -31.60 -6.77
C ALA A 429 7.75 -30.85 -5.65
N VAL A 430 7.01 -30.48 -4.62
CA VAL A 430 7.56 -29.82 -3.47
C VAL A 430 7.30 -30.64 -2.22
N ARG A 431 8.37 -31.28 -1.83
CA ARG A 431 8.36 -32.10 -0.62
C ARG A 431 8.54 -31.28 0.65
N ARG A 432 9.04 -30.07 0.53
CA ARG A 432 9.37 -29.20 1.67
C ARG A 432 9.01 -27.76 1.36
N LEU A 433 8.42 -27.08 2.32
CA LEU A 433 8.22 -25.64 2.32
C LEU A 433 8.91 -25.07 3.57
N VAL A 434 9.84 -24.15 3.38
CA VAL A 434 10.58 -23.54 4.48
C VAL A 434 10.02 -22.16 4.78
N VAL A 435 9.49 -21.95 5.98
CA VAL A 435 9.07 -20.63 6.47
C VAL A 435 10.17 -20.10 7.40
N PRO A 436 10.92 -19.07 7.01
CA PRO A 436 11.99 -18.50 7.82
C PRO A 436 11.40 -17.67 8.97
N LEU A 437 11.86 -17.90 10.18
CA LEU A 437 11.37 -17.25 11.39
C LEU A 437 12.49 -16.55 12.15
N ARG A 438 12.14 -15.47 12.84
CA ARG A 438 12.94 -14.82 13.88
C ARG A 438 12.18 -14.94 15.20
N LEU A 439 12.84 -15.43 16.23
CA LEU A 439 12.19 -15.69 17.52
C LEU A 439 12.52 -14.69 18.61
N ALA A 440 13.74 -14.14 18.61
CA ALA A 440 14.12 -13.19 19.64
C ALA A 440 13.56 -11.79 19.34
N ARG A 441 12.90 -11.19 20.31
CA ARG A 441 12.47 -9.79 20.32
C ARG A 441 11.45 -9.37 19.26
N ALA A 442 10.83 -10.32 18.59
CA ALA A 442 9.83 -9.96 17.59
C ALA A 442 8.67 -9.18 18.21
N TRP A 443 8.26 -9.58 19.40
CA TRP A 443 7.14 -8.96 20.12
C TRP A 443 7.08 -9.52 21.54
N ASP A 444 7.61 -8.89 22.50
CA ASP A 444 7.53 -9.29 23.91
C ASP A 444 6.52 -10.41 24.20
N GLY A 445 6.65 -11.53 23.53
CA GLY A 445 5.86 -12.67 23.77
C GLY A 445 4.70 -12.98 22.82
N ALA A 446 4.48 -12.20 21.75
CA ALA A 446 3.24 -12.37 20.99
C ALA A 446 3.29 -13.46 19.93
N ALA A 447 4.29 -13.47 19.08
CA ALA A 447 4.38 -14.43 17.97
C ALA A 447 5.78 -14.45 17.34
N PRO A 448 6.21 -15.59 16.77
CA PRO A 448 7.38 -15.62 15.91
C PRO A 448 7.19 -14.68 14.73
N LEU A 449 8.24 -13.95 14.37
CA LEU A 449 8.26 -13.07 13.20
C LEU A 449 8.69 -13.89 11.99
N VAL A 450 7.94 -13.82 10.89
CA VAL A 450 8.42 -14.29 9.59
C VAL A 450 9.54 -13.35 9.14
N ASP A 451 10.72 -13.91 8.87
CA ASP A 451 11.92 -13.14 8.56
C ASP A 451 11.75 -12.35 7.26
N PRO A 452 11.67 -11.02 7.30
CA PRO A 452 11.37 -10.20 6.12
C PRO A 452 12.50 -10.20 5.08
N GLU A 453 13.74 -10.50 5.48
CA GLU A 453 14.87 -10.55 4.57
C GLU A 453 14.91 -11.86 3.77
N ARG A 454 14.40 -12.95 4.35
CA ARG A 454 14.45 -14.30 3.77
C ARG A 454 13.14 -14.76 3.17
N ILE A 455 12.03 -14.07 3.44
CA ILE A 455 10.70 -14.49 3.00
C ILE A 455 10.56 -14.56 1.47
N SER A 456 11.34 -13.79 0.73
CA SER A 456 11.33 -13.79 -0.74
C SER A 456 11.69 -15.17 -1.31
N GLU A 457 12.58 -15.92 -0.66
CA GLU A 457 12.94 -17.27 -1.09
C GLU A 457 11.75 -18.21 -0.91
N THR A 458 11.11 -18.15 0.27
CA THR A 458 9.91 -18.95 0.58
C THR A 458 8.77 -18.64 -0.37
N MET A 459 8.60 -17.35 -0.71
CA MET A 459 7.59 -16.91 -1.68
C MET A 459 7.84 -17.48 -3.06
N ASN A 460 9.08 -17.42 -3.53
CA ASN A 460 9.46 -18.01 -4.80
C ASN A 460 9.23 -19.52 -4.81
N ASP A 461 9.57 -20.20 -3.73
CA ASP A 461 9.33 -21.62 -3.59
C ASP A 461 7.83 -21.94 -3.57
N LEU A 462 7.03 -21.21 -2.79
CA LEU A 462 5.58 -21.36 -2.75
C LEU A 462 4.95 -21.17 -4.14
N LEU A 463 5.38 -20.16 -4.89
CA LEU A 463 4.89 -19.88 -6.24
C LEU A 463 5.31 -20.96 -7.24
N ARG A 464 6.55 -21.45 -7.13
CA ARG A 464 7.02 -22.58 -7.94
C ARG A 464 6.20 -23.83 -7.67
N VAL A 465 5.90 -24.09 -6.39
CA VAL A 465 5.07 -25.22 -5.95
C VAL A 465 3.68 -25.13 -6.52
N THR A 466 2.99 -24.03 -6.27
CA THR A 466 1.62 -23.84 -6.71
C THR A 466 1.48 -23.78 -8.23
N ALA A 467 2.55 -23.39 -8.92
CA ALA A 467 2.65 -23.49 -10.38
C ALA A 467 3.03 -24.88 -10.90
N GLY A 468 3.25 -25.87 -10.00
CA GLY A 468 3.66 -27.21 -10.38
C GLY A 468 5.08 -27.29 -10.96
N VAL A 469 5.95 -26.28 -10.70
CA VAL A 469 7.33 -26.27 -11.19
C VAL A 469 8.16 -27.34 -10.48
N GLY A 470 8.79 -28.22 -11.26
CA GLY A 470 9.55 -29.35 -10.74
C GLY A 470 8.73 -30.61 -10.50
N ALA A 471 7.38 -30.54 -10.67
CA ALA A 471 6.52 -31.72 -10.67
C ALA A 471 6.53 -32.42 -12.04
N THR A 472 6.46 -33.72 -12.02
CA THR A 472 5.79 -34.42 -13.11
C THR A 472 4.33 -34.04 -12.96
N SER A 473 3.84 -33.17 -13.84
CA SER A 473 2.46 -32.70 -13.80
C SER A 473 1.54 -33.91 -13.87
N ILE A 474 0.37 -33.87 -13.19
CA ILE A 474 -0.71 -34.82 -13.40
C ILE A 474 -1.14 -34.92 -14.86
N THR A 475 -0.78 -33.94 -15.67
CA THR A 475 -0.97 -33.87 -17.11
C THR A 475 0.15 -34.53 -17.90
N GLY A 476 1.21 -35.02 -17.25
CA GLY A 476 2.33 -35.70 -17.89
C GLY A 476 3.43 -34.78 -18.43
N ASP A 477 3.24 -33.46 -18.43
CA ASP A 477 4.25 -32.49 -18.85
C ASP A 477 5.10 -32.07 -17.63
N HIS A 478 6.39 -31.88 -17.85
CA HIS A 478 7.32 -31.45 -16.81
C HIS A 478 7.61 -29.95 -16.95
N VAL A 479 7.30 -29.20 -15.90
CA VAL A 479 7.59 -27.75 -15.83
C VAL A 479 8.76 -27.56 -14.86
N GLU A 480 9.97 -27.38 -15.40
CA GLU A 480 11.18 -27.18 -14.56
C GLU A 480 11.30 -25.75 -14.02
N THR A 481 10.82 -24.79 -14.80
CA THR A 481 10.88 -23.36 -14.46
C THR A 481 9.60 -22.66 -14.88
N LEU A 482 9.27 -21.56 -14.21
CA LEU A 482 8.16 -20.70 -14.67
C LEU A 482 8.40 -20.25 -16.11
N PRO A 483 7.35 -20.23 -16.95
CA PRO A 483 7.44 -19.75 -18.33
C PRO A 483 8.00 -18.33 -18.39
N ARG A 484 8.78 -18.03 -19.41
CA ARG A 484 9.32 -16.68 -19.62
C ARG A 484 8.30 -15.79 -20.30
N VAL A 485 8.24 -14.56 -19.85
CA VAL A 485 7.42 -13.52 -20.49
C VAL A 485 8.09 -13.07 -21.79
N ARG A 486 7.30 -12.96 -22.84
CA ARG A 486 7.69 -12.34 -24.11
C ARG A 486 7.23 -10.88 -24.10
N PRO A 487 8.02 -9.96 -24.68
CA PRO A 487 7.62 -8.56 -24.79
C PRO A 487 6.25 -8.39 -25.45
N ALA A 488 5.55 -7.33 -25.06
CA ALA A 488 4.30 -6.94 -25.69
C ALA A 488 4.46 -6.72 -27.20
N VAL A 489 3.47 -7.14 -27.97
CA VAL A 489 3.45 -6.95 -29.43
C VAL A 489 2.42 -5.86 -29.73
N PRO A 490 2.82 -4.71 -30.30
CA PRO A 490 1.87 -3.68 -30.70
C PRO A 490 0.85 -4.21 -31.71
N GLY A 491 -0.42 -3.96 -31.45
CA GLY A 491 -1.52 -4.44 -32.30
C GLY A 491 -1.80 -5.93 -32.21
N ALA A 492 -1.42 -6.56 -31.08
CA ALA A 492 -1.75 -7.95 -30.81
C ALA A 492 -3.27 -8.19 -30.88
N VAL A 493 -3.65 -9.37 -31.34
CA VAL A 493 -5.04 -9.82 -31.41
C VAL A 493 -5.19 -11.15 -30.68
N ASP A 494 -6.37 -11.39 -30.12
CA ASP A 494 -6.72 -12.68 -29.51
C ASP A 494 -6.97 -13.76 -30.58
N ALA A 495 -7.20 -14.98 -30.15
CA ALA A 495 -7.49 -16.11 -31.03
C ALA A 495 -8.76 -15.92 -31.86
N LEU A 496 -9.61 -14.95 -31.55
CA LEU A 496 -10.78 -14.54 -32.31
C LEU A 496 -10.52 -13.34 -33.24
N GLY A 497 -9.24 -12.85 -33.31
CA GLY A 497 -8.86 -11.72 -34.14
C GLY A 497 -9.26 -10.36 -33.55
N ARG A 498 -9.64 -10.27 -32.26
CA ARG A 498 -10.01 -9.02 -31.59
C ARG A 498 -8.77 -8.36 -31.01
N PRO A 499 -8.63 -7.03 -31.11
CA PRO A 499 -7.53 -6.32 -30.46
C PRO A 499 -7.45 -6.62 -28.97
N VAL A 500 -6.25 -6.90 -28.47
CA VAL A 500 -6.00 -7.14 -27.06
C VAL A 500 -4.92 -6.20 -26.52
N THR A 501 -5.11 -5.81 -25.28
CA THR A 501 -4.11 -5.04 -24.54
C THR A 501 -3.20 -6.01 -23.82
N GLN A 502 -1.88 -5.93 -24.07
CA GLN A 502 -0.85 -6.78 -23.48
C GLN A 502 0.29 -5.89 -22.95
N PRO A 503 0.02 -4.99 -21.99
CA PRO A 503 0.99 -3.95 -21.60
C PRO A 503 2.27 -4.53 -21.01
N PHE A 504 2.20 -5.73 -20.43
CA PHE A 504 3.33 -6.37 -19.75
C PHE A 504 3.88 -7.60 -20.51
N GLY A 505 3.42 -7.83 -21.72
CA GLY A 505 3.83 -8.97 -22.53
C GLY A 505 2.97 -10.22 -22.33
N THR A 506 3.38 -11.34 -22.92
CA THR A 506 2.66 -12.61 -22.93
C THR A 506 3.53 -13.75 -22.43
N VAL A 507 2.87 -14.74 -21.82
CA VAL A 507 3.50 -15.98 -21.32
C VAL A 507 2.89 -17.16 -22.08
N HIS A 508 3.71 -18.15 -22.41
CA HIS A 508 3.30 -19.35 -23.10
C HIS A 508 3.71 -20.59 -22.33
N ALA A 509 2.78 -21.53 -22.17
CA ALA A 509 3.09 -22.88 -21.69
C ALA A 509 2.28 -23.92 -22.45
N ARG A 510 2.57 -25.19 -22.22
CA ARG A 510 1.83 -26.31 -22.77
C ARG A 510 1.56 -27.32 -21.66
N PHE A 511 0.43 -27.95 -21.74
CA PHE A 511 0.12 -29.09 -20.89
C PHE A 511 -0.54 -30.20 -21.68
N THR A 512 -0.45 -31.41 -21.17
CA THR A 512 -1.10 -32.59 -21.73
C THR A 512 -2.47 -32.75 -21.11
N LEU A 513 -3.51 -32.90 -21.91
CA LEU A 513 -4.86 -33.10 -21.43
C LEU A 513 -5.01 -34.55 -20.92
N ALA A 514 -4.93 -34.70 -19.60
CA ALA A 514 -5.06 -36.01 -18.97
C ALA A 514 -6.52 -36.46 -18.88
N GLU A 515 -6.76 -37.74 -19.08
CA GLU A 515 -8.08 -38.38 -18.88
C GLU A 515 -8.54 -38.34 -17.42
N THR A 516 -7.62 -38.10 -16.49
CA THR A 516 -7.90 -38.02 -15.05
C THR A 516 -8.24 -36.61 -14.58
N LEU A 517 -8.09 -35.57 -15.41
CA LEU A 517 -8.17 -34.17 -14.99
C LEU A 517 -9.49 -33.84 -14.24
N GLY A 518 -10.63 -34.34 -14.71
CA GLY A 518 -11.91 -34.17 -14.01
C GLY A 518 -11.96 -34.86 -12.65
N HIS A 519 -11.40 -36.07 -12.56
CA HIS A 519 -11.29 -36.80 -11.30
C HIS A 519 -10.35 -36.09 -10.32
N ASP A 520 -9.19 -35.64 -10.79
CA ASP A 520 -8.20 -34.98 -9.97
C ASP A 520 -8.75 -33.67 -9.40
N HIS A 521 -9.46 -32.89 -10.21
CA HIS A 521 -10.17 -31.70 -9.74
C HIS A 521 -11.23 -32.04 -8.69
N ALA A 522 -12.09 -33.04 -8.96
CA ALA A 522 -13.13 -33.46 -8.04
C ALA A 522 -12.56 -33.98 -6.70
N SER A 523 -11.37 -34.61 -6.73
CA SER A 523 -10.72 -35.15 -5.52
C SER A 523 -10.31 -34.08 -4.52
N VAL A 524 -10.09 -32.84 -4.97
CA VAL A 524 -9.69 -31.70 -4.11
C VAL A 524 -10.81 -30.71 -3.83
N THR A 525 -11.92 -30.79 -4.59
CA THR A 525 -13.01 -29.81 -4.48
C THR A 525 -14.33 -30.41 -3.99
N ALA A 526 -14.51 -31.74 -4.05
CA ALA A 526 -15.76 -32.39 -3.66
C ALA A 526 -15.74 -32.81 -2.18
N ASP A 527 -16.93 -32.81 -1.54
CA ASP A 527 -17.12 -33.30 -0.16
C ASP A 527 -16.86 -34.81 -0.01
N ALA A 528 -16.99 -35.55 -1.12
CA ALA A 528 -16.71 -36.96 -1.16
C ALA A 528 -16.00 -37.34 -2.46
N LEU A 529 -14.95 -38.15 -2.37
CA LEU A 529 -14.20 -38.61 -3.53
C LEU A 529 -15.09 -39.47 -4.45
N PRO A 530 -15.04 -39.24 -5.78
CA PRO A 530 -15.65 -40.14 -6.74
C PRO A 530 -15.08 -41.55 -6.61
N THR A 531 -15.94 -42.55 -6.56
CA THR A 531 -15.54 -43.94 -6.40
C THR A 531 -14.88 -44.53 -7.65
N THR A 532 -15.04 -43.91 -8.80
CA THR A 532 -14.43 -44.30 -10.08
C THR A 532 -14.11 -43.08 -10.94
N LEU A 533 -13.11 -43.18 -11.82
CA LEU A 533 -12.81 -42.16 -12.83
C LEU A 533 -14.02 -41.82 -13.71
N ALA A 534 -14.87 -42.81 -14.01
CA ALA A 534 -16.07 -42.62 -14.80
C ALA A 534 -17.17 -41.79 -14.09
N ALA A 535 -17.07 -41.61 -12.78
CA ALA A 535 -18.05 -40.85 -11.99
C ALA A 535 -17.75 -39.35 -11.93
N ALA A 536 -16.55 -38.92 -12.32
CA ALA A 536 -16.13 -37.50 -12.32
C ALA A 536 -15.95 -37.01 -13.75
N SER A 537 -16.90 -36.20 -14.22
CA SER A 537 -16.82 -35.52 -15.54
C SER A 537 -15.87 -34.32 -15.45
N LEU A 538 -15.24 -33.98 -16.57
CA LEU A 538 -14.48 -32.75 -16.71
C LEU A 538 -15.42 -31.54 -16.55
N VAL A 539 -15.04 -30.63 -15.64
CA VAL A 539 -15.74 -29.36 -15.44
C VAL A 539 -14.87 -28.21 -15.96
N PRO A 540 -15.45 -27.05 -16.31
CA PRO A 540 -14.68 -25.93 -16.84
C PRO A 540 -13.51 -25.53 -15.95
N ASP A 541 -13.73 -25.47 -14.65
CA ASP A 541 -12.74 -25.06 -13.64
C ASP A 541 -11.52 -25.99 -13.58
N ALA A 542 -11.69 -27.26 -13.94
CA ALA A 542 -10.59 -28.21 -13.99
C ALA A 542 -9.52 -27.83 -15.02
N LEU A 543 -9.91 -27.12 -16.08
CA LEU A 543 -8.97 -26.63 -17.09
C LEU A 543 -8.04 -25.52 -16.57
N LEU A 544 -8.43 -24.84 -15.50
CA LEU A 544 -7.60 -23.79 -14.90
C LEU A 544 -6.36 -24.35 -14.19
N GLY A 545 -6.47 -25.51 -13.56
CA GLY A 545 -5.38 -26.12 -12.80
C GLY A 545 -4.05 -26.12 -13.57
N PRO A 546 -3.98 -26.71 -14.77
CA PRO A 546 -2.78 -26.72 -15.60
C PRO A 546 -2.32 -25.33 -16.12
N CYS A 547 -3.18 -24.30 -16.00
CA CYS A 547 -2.87 -22.93 -16.45
C CYS A 547 -2.15 -22.07 -15.40
N TRP A 548 -2.12 -22.50 -14.13
CA TRP A 548 -1.50 -21.72 -13.06
C TRP A 548 -0.04 -21.33 -13.32
N PRO A 549 0.82 -22.14 -13.95
CA PRO A 549 2.18 -21.71 -14.31
C PRO A 549 2.20 -20.44 -15.17
N VAL A 550 1.22 -20.31 -16.08
CA VAL A 550 1.08 -19.14 -16.96
C VAL A 550 0.54 -17.95 -16.17
N VAL A 551 -0.47 -18.15 -15.30
CA VAL A 551 -1.02 -17.10 -14.45
C VAL A 551 0.08 -16.50 -13.56
N TYR A 552 0.84 -17.33 -12.85
CA TYR A 552 1.91 -16.85 -11.96
C TYR A 552 3.06 -16.20 -12.72
N ALA A 553 3.45 -16.74 -13.86
CA ALA A 553 4.49 -16.11 -14.68
C ALA A 553 4.04 -14.75 -15.24
N ALA A 554 2.78 -14.63 -15.66
CA ALA A 554 2.20 -13.37 -16.08
C ALA A 554 2.20 -12.33 -14.95
N LEU A 555 1.74 -12.71 -13.75
CA LEU A 555 1.73 -11.85 -12.57
C LEU A 555 3.15 -11.49 -12.10
N GLY A 556 4.08 -12.44 -12.14
CA GLY A 556 5.48 -12.23 -11.76
C GLY A 556 6.26 -11.33 -12.72
N SER A 557 5.73 -11.10 -13.93
CA SER A 557 6.35 -10.23 -14.93
C SER A 557 6.03 -8.76 -14.73
N VAL A 558 4.98 -8.46 -13.97
CA VAL A 558 4.53 -7.10 -13.75
C VAL A 558 5.24 -6.55 -12.54
N VAL A 559 5.98 -5.48 -12.74
CA VAL A 559 6.62 -4.69 -11.68
C VAL A 559 5.93 -3.34 -11.68
N GLU A 560 5.37 -2.95 -10.54
CA GLU A 560 4.76 -1.66 -10.34
C GLU A 560 5.28 -1.06 -9.04
N ASP A 561 5.67 0.22 -9.06
CA ASP A 561 6.35 0.89 -7.94
C ASP A 561 7.62 0.16 -7.46
N GLY A 562 8.36 -0.46 -8.40
CA GLY A 562 9.58 -1.20 -8.10
C GLY A 562 9.35 -2.55 -7.41
N MET A 563 8.11 -3.00 -7.25
CA MET A 563 7.76 -4.25 -6.59
C MET A 563 6.98 -5.19 -7.51
N PRO A 564 7.36 -6.47 -7.60
CA PRO A 564 6.61 -7.45 -8.38
C PRO A 564 5.18 -7.61 -7.85
N LEU A 565 4.19 -7.59 -8.72
CA LEU A 565 2.79 -7.81 -8.36
C LEU A 565 2.55 -9.12 -7.62
N ILE A 566 3.34 -10.11 -7.94
CA ILE A 566 3.26 -11.46 -7.36
C ILE A 566 3.46 -11.46 -5.83
N GLU A 567 4.22 -10.52 -5.27
CA GLU A 567 4.38 -10.40 -3.82
C GLU A 567 3.06 -10.04 -3.11
N GLY A 568 2.16 -9.34 -3.79
CA GLY A 568 0.83 -9.02 -3.27
C GLY A 568 -0.15 -10.18 -3.28
N LEU A 569 0.14 -11.27 -3.98
CA LEU A 569 -0.79 -12.41 -4.12
C LEU A 569 -1.10 -13.13 -2.81
N LEU A 570 -0.21 -13.11 -1.82
CA LEU A 570 -0.51 -13.68 -0.50
C LEU A 570 -1.63 -12.95 0.25
N GLY A 571 -1.80 -11.65 -0.02
CA GLY A 571 -2.91 -10.84 0.49
C GLY A 571 -4.05 -10.71 -0.52
N ALA A 572 -3.97 -11.40 -1.65
CA ALA A 572 -4.96 -11.28 -2.70
C ALA A 572 -6.22 -12.08 -2.41
N VAL A 573 -7.33 -11.54 -2.85
CA VAL A 573 -8.62 -12.24 -2.91
C VAL A 573 -8.92 -12.52 -4.36
N HIS A 574 -9.20 -13.77 -4.69
CA HIS A 574 -9.74 -14.13 -5.99
C HIS A 574 -11.16 -13.59 -6.11
N LEU A 575 -11.42 -12.75 -7.09
CA LEU A 575 -12.71 -12.07 -7.24
C LEU A 575 -13.67 -12.89 -8.08
N ASP A 576 -13.24 -13.25 -9.26
CA ASP A 576 -14.03 -14.04 -10.18
C ASP A 576 -13.14 -14.75 -11.21
N HIS A 577 -13.72 -15.79 -11.75
CA HIS A 577 -13.20 -16.64 -12.79
C HIS A 577 -14.26 -16.80 -13.88
N THR A 578 -13.86 -16.66 -15.12
CA THR A 578 -14.76 -16.84 -16.27
C THR A 578 -14.12 -17.76 -17.27
N VAL A 579 -14.87 -18.79 -17.70
CA VAL A 579 -14.47 -19.71 -18.77
C VAL A 579 -15.48 -19.64 -19.90
N ASP A 580 -15.02 -19.21 -21.07
CA ASP A 580 -15.79 -19.22 -22.31
C ASP A 580 -15.33 -20.41 -23.17
N LEU A 581 -16.05 -21.51 -23.04
CA LEU A 581 -15.76 -22.75 -23.75
C LEU A 581 -16.10 -22.64 -25.25
N ARG A 582 -15.13 -22.93 -26.07
CA ARG A 582 -15.26 -22.97 -27.53
C ARG A 582 -15.34 -24.38 -28.08
N ARG A 583 -14.91 -25.36 -27.31
CA ARG A 583 -15.06 -26.79 -27.58
C ARG A 583 -15.82 -27.44 -26.43
N PRO A 584 -16.83 -28.29 -26.70
CA PRO A 584 -17.59 -29.00 -25.66
C PRO A 584 -16.68 -29.87 -24.78
N LEU A 585 -16.88 -29.83 -23.46
CA LEU A 585 -16.08 -30.63 -22.51
C LEU A 585 -16.10 -32.12 -22.82
N ALA A 586 -17.27 -32.66 -23.24
CA ALA A 586 -17.38 -34.07 -23.60
C ALA A 586 -16.47 -34.47 -24.78
N GLN A 587 -16.19 -33.56 -25.71
CA GLN A 587 -15.23 -33.80 -26.79
C GLN A 587 -13.79 -33.80 -26.28
N LEU A 588 -13.45 -32.92 -25.31
CA LEU A 588 -12.14 -32.90 -24.67
C LEU A 588 -11.91 -34.16 -23.87
N GLU A 589 -12.90 -34.63 -23.13
CA GLU A 589 -12.81 -35.88 -22.38
C GLU A 589 -12.64 -37.09 -23.31
N ALA A 590 -13.41 -37.15 -24.40
CA ALA A 590 -13.29 -38.23 -25.38
C ALA A 590 -11.88 -38.26 -25.99
N ALA A 591 -11.39 -37.10 -26.44
CA ALA A 591 -10.04 -36.96 -26.99
C ALA A 591 -8.95 -37.36 -25.99
N ALA A 592 -9.10 -36.98 -24.72
CA ALA A 592 -8.14 -37.35 -23.65
C ALA A 592 -8.10 -38.86 -23.42
N ARG A 593 -9.27 -39.52 -23.37
CA ARG A 593 -9.39 -40.98 -23.19
C ARG A 593 -8.86 -41.76 -24.39
N GLU A 594 -9.19 -41.32 -25.60
CA GLU A 594 -8.68 -41.92 -26.83
C GLU A 594 -7.16 -41.77 -26.94
N GLY A 595 -6.64 -40.58 -26.66
CA GLY A 595 -5.24 -40.31 -26.67
C GLY A 595 -4.48 -41.12 -25.62
N ALA A 596 -5.03 -41.26 -24.40
CA ALA A 596 -4.47 -42.12 -23.37
C ALA A 596 -4.39 -43.59 -23.80
N ALA A 597 -5.42 -44.10 -24.42
CA ALA A 597 -5.46 -45.46 -24.95
C ALA A 597 -4.45 -45.66 -26.11
N ALA A 598 -4.22 -44.63 -26.91
CA ALA A 598 -3.26 -44.63 -28.00
C ALA A 598 -1.81 -44.31 -27.60
N GLY A 599 -1.57 -43.84 -26.37
CA GLY A 599 -0.28 -43.34 -25.92
C GLY A 599 0.12 -41.98 -26.50
N ASP A 600 -0.84 -41.23 -27.06
CA ASP A 600 -0.63 -39.91 -27.68
C ASP A 600 -1.75 -38.96 -27.21
N ARG A 601 -1.61 -38.45 -26.01
CA ARG A 601 -2.58 -37.54 -25.38
C ARG A 601 -2.61 -36.18 -26.07
N PRO A 602 -3.80 -35.53 -26.17
CA PRO A 602 -3.90 -34.16 -26.69
C PRO A 602 -3.06 -33.18 -25.88
N ARG A 603 -2.40 -32.27 -26.58
CA ARG A 603 -1.61 -31.19 -25.98
C ARG A 603 -2.32 -29.87 -26.16
N VAL A 604 -2.38 -29.11 -25.09
CA VAL A 604 -3.02 -27.78 -25.05
C VAL A 604 -1.93 -26.74 -24.85
N GLN A 605 -1.90 -25.74 -25.71
CA GLN A 605 -1.12 -24.55 -25.50
C GLN A 605 -1.94 -23.52 -24.73
N VAL A 606 -1.31 -22.88 -23.76
CA VAL A 606 -1.87 -21.78 -22.97
C VAL A 606 -1.06 -20.53 -23.24
N ASP A 607 -1.73 -19.50 -23.69
CA ASP A 607 -1.19 -18.16 -23.85
C ASP A 607 -1.87 -17.24 -22.83
N GLY A 608 -1.07 -16.52 -22.01
CA GLY A 608 -1.62 -15.70 -20.94
C GLY A 608 -0.92 -14.35 -20.78
N TRP A 609 -1.65 -13.36 -20.29
CA TRP A 609 -1.14 -12.01 -20.06
C TRP A 609 -1.96 -11.27 -19.01
N VAL A 610 -1.32 -10.28 -18.35
CA VAL A 610 -2.04 -9.28 -17.57
C VAL A 610 -2.62 -8.25 -18.54
N ALA A 611 -3.93 -8.16 -18.59
CA ALA A 611 -4.63 -7.28 -19.52
C ALA A 611 -4.92 -5.89 -18.94
N ALA A 612 -5.12 -5.81 -17.63
CA ALA A 612 -5.40 -4.55 -16.95
C ALA A 612 -5.00 -4.61 -15.47
N LEU A 613 -4.67 -3.44 -14.93
CA LEU A 613 -4.51 -3.15 -13.51
C LEU A 613 -5.44 -1.97 -13.20
N GLU A 614 -6.30 -2.12 -12.19
CA GLU A 614 -7.29 -1.11 -11.84
C GLU A 614 -7.31 -0.93 -10.32
N GLU A 615 -7.24 0.32 -9.84
CA GLU A 615 -7.45 0.63 -8.43
C GLU A 615 -8.93 0.62 -8.10
N SER A 616 -9.29 -0.04 -7.01
CA SER A 616 -10.67 -0.14 -6.52
C SER A 616 -10.74 -0.06 -5.00
N SER A 617 -11.94 0.09 -4.46
CA SER A 617 -12.19 0.02 -3.02
C SER A 617 -11.86 -1.35 -2.40
N ALA A 618 -11.77 -2.40 -3.21
CA ALA A 618 -11.36 -3.75 -2.78
C ALA A 618 -9.84 -3.95 -2.78
N GLY A 619 -9.07 -2.98 -3.31
CA GLY A 619 -7.63 -3.05 -3.56
C GLY A 619 -7.32 -2.95 -5.05
N ARG A 620 -6.06 -3.20 -5.40
CA ARG A 620 -5.62 -3.23 -6.80
C ARG A 620 -6.17 -4.50 -7.49
N VAL A 621 -7.01 -4.31 -8.49
CA VAL A 621 -7.59 -5.41 -9.27
C VAL A 621 -6.71 -5.73 -10.47
N VAL A 622 -6.30 -6.97 -10.56
CA VAL A 622 -5.51 -7.51 -11.66
C VAL A 622 -6.41 -8.38 -12.54
N ASP A 623 -6.42 -8.11 -13.83
CA ASP A 623 -7.16 -8.89 -14.86
C ASP A 623 -6.16 -9.73 -15.66
N VAL A 624 -6.18 -11.04 -15.48
CA VAL A 624 -5.36 -11.99 -16.25
C VAL A 624 -6.23 -12.68 -17.28
N ARG A 625 -5.76 -12.72 -18.52
CA ARG A 625 -6.42 -13.40 -19.64
C ARG A 625 -5.63 -14.61 -20.05
N LEU A 626 -6.35 -15.68 -20.43
CA LEU A 626 -5.77 -16.92 -20.93
C LEU A 626 -6.50 -17.37 -22.20
N GLU A 627 -5.74 -17.89 -23.15
CA GLU A 627 -6.23 -18.55 -24.36
C GLU A 627 -5.68 -19.98 -24.39
N LEU A 628 -6.60 -20.94 -24.49
CA LEU A 628 -6.28 -22.35 -24.61
C LEU A 628 -6.53 -22.81 -26.03
N THR A 629 -5.49 -23.32 -26.69
CA THR A 629 -5.56 -23.83 -28.07
C THR A 629 -5.06 -25.26 -28.17
N ASP A 630 -5.64 -26.03 -29.05
CA ASP A 630 -5.17 -27.37 -29.38
C ASP A 630 -3.85 -27.27 -30.16
N VAL A 631 -2.82 -27.95 -29.72
CA VAL A 631 -1.51 -27.93 -30.42
C VAL A 631 -1.56 -28.62 -31.75
N ALA A 632 -2.47 -29.60 -31.96
CA ALA A 632 -2.53 -30.39 -33.16
C ALA A 632 -3.12 -29.63 -34.37
N ASP A 633 -4.13 -28.80 -34.13
CA ASP A 633 -4.85 -28.10 -35.21
C ASP A 633 -4.95 -26.59 -35.03
N GLY A 634 -4.44 -26.04 -33.89
CA GLY A 634 -4.48 -24.62 -33.56
C GLY A 634 -5.91 -24.13 -33.22
N SER A 635 -6.88 -25.01 -33.08
CA SER A 635 -8.25 -24.59 -32.77
C SER A 635 -8.40 -24.14 -31.32
N LEU A 636 -9.22 -23.11 -31.12
CA LEU A 636 -9.49 -22.55 -29.82
C LEU A 636 -10.34 -23.50 -28.96
N ILE A 637 -9.85 -23.80 -27.74
CA ILE A 637 -10.56 -24.65 -26.77
C ILE A 637 -11.36 -23.77 -25.80
N ALA A 638 -10.75 -22.77 -25.22
CA ALA A 638 -11.36 -21.88 -24.24
C ALA A 638 -10.68 -20.52 -24.17
N LEU A 639 -11.44 -19.52 -23.76
CA LEU A 639 -10.93 -18.23 -23.28
C LEU A 639 -11.24 -18.13 -21.80
N MET A 640 -10.25 -17.73 -21.00
CA MET A 640 -10.42 -17.58 -19.56
C MET A 640 -10.05 -16.18 -19.10
N ARG A 641 -10.63 -15.79 -17.99
CA ARG A 641 -10.33 -14.56 -17.28
C ARG A 641 -10.25 -14.83 -15.80
N GLU A 642 -9.13 -14.42 -15.17
CA GLU A 642 -8.92 -14.50 -13.75
C GLU A 642 -8.77 -13.09 -13.20
N ARG A 643 -9.54 -12.73 -12.16
CA ARG A 643 -9.36 -11.46 -11.48
C ARG A 643 -9.02 -11.65 -10.02
N PHE A 644 -8.04 -10.86 -9.58
CA PHE A 644 -7.56 -10.84 -8.21
C PHE A 644 -7.61 -9.41 -7.67
N ALA A 645 -8.05 -9.23 -6.41
CA ALA A 645 -7.88 -7.98 -5.70
C ALA A 645 -6.73 -8.11 -4.70
N ILE A 646 -5.65 -7.38 -4.92
CA ILE A 646 -4.49 -7.30 -4.02
C ILE A 646 -4.79 -6.24 -2.98
N ARG A 647 -4.96 -6.67 -1.72
CA ARG A 647 -5.25 -5.80 -0.59
C ARG A 647 -3.97 -5.31 0.06
N GLY A 648 -4.03 -4.14 0.71
CA GLY A 648 -2.97 -3.64 1.57
C GLY A 648 -1.84 -2.88 0.90
N ARG A 649 -1.86 -2.76 -0.44
CA ARG A 649 -1.06 -1.79 -1.18
C ARG A 649 -1.99 -0.75 -1.78
N ALA A 650 -2.41 0.21 -0.98
CA ALA A 650 -2.89 1.46 -1.54
C ALA A 650 -1.65 2.16 -2.10
N SER A 651 -1.68 2.51 -3.38
CA SER A 651 -0.70 3.39 -4.00
C SER A 651 -0.52 4.62 -3.09
N GLY A 652 0.69 4.79 -2.56
CA GLY A 652 1.10 6.03 -1.90
C GLY A 652 0.61 6.23 -0.48
N SER A 653 0.91 5.34 0.43
CA SER A 653 1.06 5.68 1.86
C SER A 653 2.54 5.62 2.22
#